data_95b4fe9885e34b1185c2afb8d0cfa904
#
_entry.id   95b4fe9885e34b1185c2afb8d0cfa904
#
_cell.length_a   1.000
_cell.length_b   1.000
_cell.length_c   1.000
_cell.angle_alpha   90.00
_cell.angle_beta   90.00
_cell.angle_gamma   90.00
#
_symmetry.space_group_name_H-M   'P 1'
#
loop_
_entity.id
_entity.type
_entity.pdbx_description
1 polymer ?
#
loop_
_entity_poly.entity_id
_entity_poly.type
_entity_poly.pdbx_seq_one_letter_code
_entity_poly.pdbx_strand_id
1 'polypeptide(L)'
;MKPETPRAIHLKDYRPPAYLIDKVSLDFDLDKTRTRVRSRLSLRANPDARGRPGGPLRLDGENLELASIALDGTPLGKKDYKLTDTGLTLLKPPGGPFTLEIVTFVNPEANKALSGLYRTNNVYCTQCEAEGFRRITYFLDRPDVLATYTVRIEADPDEAPILLSNGNPLERGVLNGGKRHYAVWRDPFPKPCYLFALVGGDLSPIASTFRTMSGREVALGIYVEHGKEARAAWAMDSLKRAMRWDEVRFGREYDLDVFNIVAVSDFNMGAMENKGLNVFNDRLLLASPETATDTIFEAIEAVVAHEYFHNWTGDRITCRDWFQLCLKEGLTVFRDQEFSGDERSATVQRILDVRQLKTHQFAEDAGPLAHPVRPESYIEINNFYTATVYEKGAEVVRMLQTLLGPDDFRKGMDLYFERHDGQAATVEDFVRCFEYASGIDLTQFRLWYSQAGTPELVCALRYDKAKRTAELEIEQALPSTPGQPHKKPLHIPFKLGLLSGNGDDVALRLDSGERLADGLLPLTKRKQTFRFVDVPSRPVPSLLRGFSAPVNVTIDLADGDIEFLMANDGDLFNRWQAANSFATRTLVEMVASLRAGKSATRGARYAKALGAAILSDALEPAYRAELLKLPTEADIARVIGKNVDPALIHRAHRALSRLIGRTLGPTLEALYADMAETGTFSPDAASAGRRALRNAALTLLSARGGKADAARLSKHYTDASNMTDRAQALFLLAAQGGPAAERALADFRDTWMHDHVVIDTWFAAQAQSPRAGTLKRVEALTRHPLFALTAPNKVRALIGAFAAANPVQFNRPDGAGYAFLIEQVLALDRMNPQIAARMLGAFRSWRTLETGRRGLARKALQQLARSKNLSSDVHEIVSKMLEA
;
A
#
# COMPACT_ATOMS: atom_id res chain seq x y z
N MET A 1 29.15 22.90 -13.18
CA MET A 1 29.63 21.54 -12.82
C MET A 1 28.78 20.54 -13.55
N LYS A 2 29.32 19.41 -14.01
CA LYS A 2 28.46 18.30 -14.45
C LYS A 2 27.69 17.83 -13.19
N PRO A 3 26.36 17.61 -13.25
CA PRO A 3 25.66 17.02 -12.12
C PRO A 3 26.35 15.70 -11.76
N GLU A 4 26.70 15.50 -10.49
CA GLU A 4 27.21 14.20 -10.05
C GLU A 4 26.13 13.16 -10.33
N THR A 5 26.52 12.06 -10.96
CA THR A 5 25.61 10.91 -11.14
C THR A 5 25.20 10.44 -9.75
N PRO A 6 23.89 10.30 -9.44
CA PRO A 6 23.41 9.83 -8.15
C PRO A 6 24.09 8.52 -7.76
N ARG A 7 24.57 8.41 -6.51
CA ARG A 7 25.30 7.24 -6.02
C ARG A 7 24.37 6.33 -5.22
N ALA A 8 24.50 5.03 -5.43
CA ALA A 8 23.77 4.06 -4.63
C ALA A 8 24.32 4.00 -3.19
N ILE A 9 23.41 3.94 -2.23
CA ILE A 9 23.67 3.67 -0.82
C ILE A 9 23.51 2.17 -0.61
N HIS A 10 24.39 1.53 0.19
CA HIS A 10 24.37 0.08 0.39
C HIS A 10 24.24 -0.27 1.88
N LEU A 11 23.45 -1.30 2.20
CA LEU A 11 23.26 -1.81 3.57
C LEU A 11 24.59 -2.20 4.24
N LYS A 12 25.52 -2.82 3.51
CA LYS A 12 26.84 -3.21 4.00
C LYS A 12 27.71 -2.02 4.46
N ASP A 13 27.38 -0.80 3.99
CA ASP A 13 28.11 0.40 4.30
C ASP A 13 27.52 1.15 5.51
N TYR A 14 26.46 0.61 6.12
CA TYR A 14 25.91 1.18 7.36
C TYR A 14 26.98 1.34 8.42
N ARG A 15 26.98 2.52 9.06
CA ARG A 15 27.81 2.82 10.24
C ARG A 15 26.93 3.56 11.26
N PRO A 16 27.09 3.26 12.56
CA PRO A 16 26.49 4.07 13.61
C PRO A 16 26.83 5.54 13.42
N PRO A 17 25.92 6.48 13.73
CA PRO A 17 26.19 7.91 13.62
C PRO A 17 27.34 8.33 14.55
N ALA A 18 28.19 9.24 14.11
CA ALA A 18 29.33 9.72 14.92
C ALA A 18 28.88 10.51 16.16
N TYR A 19 27.72 11.13 16.08
CA TYR A 19 27.09 11.90 17.14
C TYR A 19 25.65 11.46 17.35
N LEU A 20 25.13 11.64 18.55
CA LEU A 20 23.73 11.45 18.91
C LEU A 20 23.15 12.81 19.32
N ILE A 21 21.85 12.95 19.13
CA ILE A 21 21.05 14.09 19.59
C ILE A 21 20.09 13.55 20.65
N ASP A 22 20.22 14.05 21.89
CA ASP A 22 19.39 13.59 23.00
C ASP A 22 18.08 14.41 23.12
N LYS A 23 18.18 15.75 22.82
CA LYS A 23 17.05 16.68 22.93
C LYS A 23 17.04 17.64 21.76
N VAL A 24 15.84 17.88 21.27
CA VAL A 24 15.52 18.81 20.18
C VAL A 24 14.50 19.83 20.70
N SER A 25 14.84 21.13 20.65
CA SER A 25 13.85 22.19 20.82
C SER A 25 13.73 22.97 19.52
N LEU A 26 12.49 23.10 19.04
CA LEU A 26 12.17 23.81 17.80
C LEU A 26 11.23 24.98 18.11
N ASP A 27 11.59 26.16 17.62
CA ASP A 27 10.75 27.35 17.62
C ASP A 27 10.41 27.73 16.17
N PHE A 28 9.15 27.63 15.79
CA PHE A 28 8.63 28.05 14.50
C PHE A 28 7.92 29.41 14.64
N ASP A 29 8.30 30.36 13.80
CA ASP A 29 7.56 31.57 13.55
C ASP A 29 6.99 31.48 12.16
N LEU A 30 5.72 31.01 12.06
CA LEU A 30 5.08 30.68 10.80
C LEU A 30 4.79 31.93 9.97
N ASP A 31 5.24 31.89 8.73
CA ASP A 31 4.94 32.84 7.66
C ASP A 31 4.85 32.10 6.34
N LYS A 32 3.96 32.54 5.45
CA LYS A 32 3.67 31.88 4.17
C LYS A 32 4.89 31.65 3.30
N THR A 33 5.77 32.64 3.26
CA THR A 33 6.91 32.72 2.32
C THR A 33 8.25 32.68 3.00
N ARG A 34 8.30 32.95 4.31
CA ARG A 34 9.54 33.07 5.06
C ARG A 34 9.39 32.61 6.53
N THR A 35 8.98 31.37 6.71
CA THR A 35 8.93 30.77 8.05
C THR A 35 10.33 30.70 8.65
N ARG A 36 10.50 31.25 9.86
CA ARG A 36 11.73 31.14 10.64
C ARG A 36 11.67 29.89 11.52
N VAL A 37 12.74 29.09 11.46
CA VAL A 37 12.93 27.92 12.31
C VAL A 37 14.20 28.09 13.13
N ARG A 38 14.05 28.10 14.46
CA ARG A 38 15.19 28.05 15.39
C ARG A 38 15.22 26.64 15.97
N SER A 39 16.27 25.90 15.69
CA SER A 39 16.54 24.60 16.30
C SER A 39 17.65 24.70 17.33
N ARG A 40 17.46 24.07 18.49
CA ARG A 40 18.45 23.89 19.55
C ARG A 40 18.61 22.41 19.82
N LEU A 41 19.80 21.90 19.50
CA LEU A 41 20.14 20.50 19.53
C LEU A 41 21.11 20.22 20.67
N SER A 42 20.80 19.27 21.56
CA SER A 42 21.76 18.79 22.58
C SER A 42 22.44 17.54 22.00
N LEU A 43 23.75 17.67 21.72
CA LEU A 43 24.54 16.65 21.04
C LEU A 43 25.62 16.08 21.97
N ARG A 44 25.98 14.83 21.72
CA ARG A 44 27.14 14.16 22.29
C ARG A 44 27.77 13.20 21.27
N ALA A 45 29.04 12.88 21.47
CA ALA A 45 29.67 11.82 20.68
C ALA A 45 28.97 10.47 20.93
N ASN A 46 28.83 9.69 19.90
CA ASN A 46 28.25 8.33 19.99
C ASN A 46 29.36 7.36 20.46
N PRO A 47 29.20 6.68 21.62
CA PRO A 47 30.20 5.75 22.14
C PRO A 47 30.37 4.50 21.23
N ASP A 48 29.33 4.15 20.45
CA ASP A 48 29.32 2.99 19.56
C ASP A 48 29.93 3.31 18.18
N ALA A 49 30.21 4.59 17.90
CA ALA A 49 30.80 4.96 16.62
C ALA A 49 32.29 4.59 16.57
N ARG A 50 32.72 3.94 15.48
CA ARG A 50 34.16 3.71 15.21
C ARG A 50 34.77 4.99 14.67
N GLY A 51 35.53 5.72 15.52
CA GLY A 51 36.22 6.95 15.14
C GLY A 51 36.79 7.72 16.34
N ARG A 52 37.54 8.81 16.10
CA ARG A 52 38.01 9.69 17.17
C ARG A 52 36.85 10.58 17.62
N PRO A 53 36.52 10.68 18.92
CA PRO A 53 35.66 11.74 19.43
C PRO A 53 36.17 13.12 18.96
N GLY A 54 35.25 14.00 18.49
CA GLY A 54 35.64 15.34 18.04
C GLY A 54 35.99 15.43 16.55
N GLY A 55 35.69 14.41 15.73
CA GLY A 55 35.72 14.53 14.26
C GLY A 55 34.61 15.46 13.72
N PRO A 56 34.70 15.93 12.46
CA PRO A 56 33.69 16.84 11.90
C PRO A 56 32.26 16.30 12.03
N LEU A 57 31.35 17.19 12.46
CA LEU A 57 29.93 16.87 12.49
C LEU A 57 29.24 17.32 11.18
N ARG A 58 28.79 16.40 10.38
CA ARG A 58 27.98 16.70 9.20
C ARG A 58 26.49 16.60 9.55
N LEU A 59 25.77 17.65 9.22
CA LEU A 59 24.30 17.70 9.26
C LEU A 59 23.76 17.80 7.84
N ASP A 60 22.69 17.05 7.55
CA ASP A 60 21.99 17.12 6.27
C ASP A 60 21.11 18.38 6.22
N GLY A 61 20.97 18.97 5.05
CA GLY A 61 20.15 20.17 4.85
C GLY A 61 19.95 20.46 3.37
N GLU A 62 18.71 20.70 2.97
CA GLU A 62 18.33 20.96 1.58
C GLU A 62 17.36 22.14 1.49
N ASN A 63 17.57 23.01 0.50
CA ASN A 63 16.69 24.16 0.23
C ASN A 63 16.49 25.08 1.46
N LEU A 64 17.53 25.27 2.27
CA LEU A 64 17.52 26.06 3.49
C LEU A 64 18.29 27.38 3.29
N GLU A 65 17.77 28.48 3.82
CA GLU A 65 18.51 29.70 4.03
C GLU A 65 19.06 29.74 5.46
N LEU A 66 20.38 29.58 5.66
CA LEU A 66 21.01 29.66 6.96
C LEU A 66 21.14 31.13 7.43
N ALA A 67 20.46 31.49 8.51
CA ALA A 67 20.55 32.84 9.10
C ALA A 67 21.65 32.94 10.13
N SER A 68 21.77 31.98 11.06
CA SER A 68 22.80 31.97 12.07
C SER A 68 23.07 30.56 12.61
N ILE A 69 24.25 30.37 13.17
CA ILE A 69 24.66 29.18 13.91
C ILE A 69 25.48 29.56 15.13
N ALA A 70 25.23 28.93 16.28
CA ALA A 70 25.95 29.16 17.50
C ALA A 70 26.29 27.86 18.22
N LEU A 71 27.43 27.75 18.84
CA LEU A 71 27.91 26.64 19.64
C LEU A 71 27.98 27.05 21.10
N ASP A 72 27.24 26.40 21.99
CA ASP A 72 27.11 26.72 23.42
C ASP A 72 26.86 28.21 23.64
N GLY A 73 25.96 28.81 22.84
CA GLY A 73 25.61 30.22 22.85
C GLY A 73 26.60 31.15 22.16
N THR A 74 27.77 30.65 21.71
CA THR A 74 28.78 31.45 21.01
C THR A 74 28.55 31.41 19.50
N PRO A 75 28.31 32.56 18.81
CA PRO A 75 28.13 32.59 17.37
C PRO A 75 29.36 32.07 16.62
N LEU A 76 29.13 31.26 15.59
CA LEU A 76 30.16 30.70 14.72
C LEU A 76 30.35 31.54 13.46
N GLY A 77 31.62 31.71 13.05
CA GLY A 77 31.95 32.36 11.76
C GLY A 77 32.12 31.38 10.61
N LYS A 78 32.21 31.92 9.38
CA LYS A 78 32.34 31.09 8.14
C LYS A 78 33.56 30.16 8.11
N LYS A 79 34.56 30.39 8.96
CA LYS A 79 35.73 29.52 9.10
C LYS A 79 35.50 28.28 9.98
N ASP A 80 34.45 28.28 10.78
CA ASP A 80 34.15 27.23 11.76
C ASP A 80 33.29 26.11 11.16
N TYR A 81 32.61 26.37 10.05
CA TYR A 81 31.80 25.41 9.35
C TYR A 81 31.90 25.47 7.81
N LYS A 82 31.52 24.42 7.12
CA LYS A 82 31.41 24.35 5.66
C LYS A 82 29.95 24.14 5.28
N LEU A 83 29.43 24.96 4.38
CA LEU A 83 28.10 24.88 3.83
C LEU A 83 28.17 24.33 2.39
N THR A 84 27.23 23.43 2.06
CA THR A 84 27.02 22.90 0.72
C THR A 84 25.50 22.89 0.41
N ASP A 85 25.12 22.60 -0.82
CA ASP A 85 23.70 22.49 -1.21
C ASP A 85 22.94 21.35 -0.49
N THR A 86 23.67 20.38 0.09
CA THR A 86 23.13 19.19 0.75
C THR A 86 23.48 19.08 2.23
N GLY A 87 24.01 20.11 2.86
CA GLY A 87 24.28 20.06 4.28
C GLY A 87 25.29 21.07 4.81
N LEU A 88 25.48 21.01 6.12
CA LEU A 88 26.38 21.82 6.90
C LEU A 88 27.37 20.91 7.64
N THR A 89 28.66 21.21 7.60
CA THR A 89 29.69 20.48 8.34
C THR A 89 30.36 21.42 9.36
N LEU A 90 30.14 21.16 10.66
CA LEU A 90 30.91 21.79 11.74
C LEU A 90 32.28 21.13 11.77
N LEU A 91 33.35 21.94 11.60
CA LEU A 91 34.70 21.44 11.37
C LEU A 91 35.40 20.93 12.66
N LYS A 92 35.11 21.55 13.77
CA LYS A 92 35.75 21.24 15.09
C LYS A 92 34.70 21.27 16.20
N PRO A 93 33.79 20.24 16.27
CA PRO A 93 32.89 20.15 17.40
C PRO A 93 33.63 19.81 18.70
N PRO A 94 33.09 20.15 19.88
CA PRO A 94 33.66 19.78 21.18
C PRO A 94 33.76 18.24 21.34
N GLY A 95 34.69 17.81 22.16
CA GLY A 95 34.86 16.39 22.50
C GLY A 95 33.87 15.87 23.55
N GLY A 96 33.22 16.75 24.32
CA GLY A 96 32.14 16.44 25.27
C GLY A 96 30.76 16.80 24.73
N PRO A 97 29.68 16.67 25.54
CA PRO A 97 28.35 17.15 25.18
C PRO A 97 28.35 18.67 24.91
N PHE A 98 27.58 19.11 23.94
CA PHE A 98 27.45 20.53 23.54
C PHE A 98 26.05 20.82 23.00
N THR A 99 25.73 22.09 22.90
CA THR A 99 24.49 22.58 22.30
C THR A 99 24.80 23.33 21.00
N LEU A 100 24.08 22.95 19.95
CA LEU A 100 24.13 23.63 18.66
C LEU A 100 22.79 24.35 18.41
N GLU A 101 22.84 25.67 18.24
CA GLU A 101 21.69 26.47 17.85
C GLU A 101 21.83 26.86 16.39
N ILE A 102 20.77 26.61 15.59
CA ILE A 102 20.73 26.91 14.16
C ILE A 102 19.42 27.64 13.86
N VAL A 103 19.51 28.74 13.11
CA VAL A 103 18.33 29.47 12.62
C VAL A 103 18.34 29.38 11.12
N THR A 104 17.21 28.86 10.58
CA THR A 104 16.98 28.74 9.15
C THR A 104 15.69 29.47 8.76
N PHE A 105 15.59 29.83 7.47
CA PHE A 105 14.34 30.25 6.85
C PHE A 105 13.97 29.27 5.75
N VAL A 106 12.66 28.98 5.66
CA VAL A 106 12.06 28.14 4.64
C VAL A 106 10.85 28.83 4.02
N ASN A 107 10.49 28.46 2.79
CA ASN A 107 9.34 29.00 2.06
C ASN A 107 8.27 27.92 1.85
N PRO A 108 7.27 27.81 2.76
CA PRO A 108 6.24 26.77 2.65
C PRO A 108 5.35 26.92 1.40
N GLU A 109 5.06 28.13 0.97
CA GLU A 109 4.19 28.40 -0.20
C GLU A 109 4.81 27.92 -1.52
N ALA A 110 6.14 28.04 -1.64
CA ALA A 110 6.88 27.63 -2.83
C ALA A 110 7.15 26.12 -2.88
N ASN A 111 6.96 25.39 -1.77
CA ASN A 111 7.28 23.98 -1.67
C ASN A 111 6.21 23.12 -2.32
N LYS A 112 6.38 22.78 -3.62
CA LYS A 112 5.49 21.90 -4.39
C LYS A 112 5.94 20.44 -4.40
N ALA A 113 7.10 20.13 -3.80
CA ALA A 113 7.54 18.76 -3.60
C ALA A 113 6.75 18.05 -2.47
N LEU A 114 6.06 18.82 -1.62
CA LEU A 114 5.30 18.35 -0.45
C LEU A 114 6.18 17.49 0.48
N SER A 115 7.41 17.94 0.73
CA SER A 115 8.39 17.31 1.61
C SER A 115 9.05 18.36 2.47
N GLY A 116 9.21 18.14 3.77
CA GLY A 116 9.49 19.16 4.77
C GLY A 116 8.24 19.98 5.11
N LEU A 117 8.39 21.26 5.44
CA LEU A 117 7.28 22.18 5.72
C LEU A 117 6.73 22.78 4.41
N TYR A 118 5.42 22.65 4.18
CA TYR A 118 4.73 23.18 3.02
C TYR A 118 3.34 23.72 3.36
N ARG A 119 2.62 24.25 2.37
CA ARG A 119 1.23 24.70 2.50
C ARG A 119 0.31 23.99 1.51
N THR A 120 -0.86 23.63 2.00
CA THR A 120 -1.98 23.07 1.21
C THR A 120 -3.28 23.70 1.71
N ASN A 121 -4.13 24.22 0.81
CA ASN A 121 -5.39 24.90 1.16
C ASN A 121 -5.29 25.82 2.39
N ASN A 122 -4.28 26.69 2.44
CA ASN A 122 -3.97 27.60 3.56
C ASN A 122 -3.56 26.92 4.89
N VAL A 123 -3.40 25.62 4.95
CA VAL A 123 -2.89 24.90 6.11
C VAL A 123 -1.37 24.68 5.96
N TYR A 124 -0.61 25.03 6.98
CA TYR A 124 0.79 24.61 7.11
C TYR A 124 0.84 23.15 7.53
N CYS A 125 1.64 22.36 6.86
CA CYS A 125 1.75 20.94 7.10
C CYS A 125 3.19 20.47 6.87
N THR A 126 3.60 19.41 7.57
CA THR A 126 4.91 18.79 7.36
C THR A 126 4.76 17.36 6.84
N GLN A 127 5.72 16.94 5.99
CA GLN A 127 6.00 15.55 5.66
C GLN A 127 7.50 15.30 5.77
N CYS A 128 7.92 14.48 6.72
CA CYS A 128 9.34 14.26 7.00
C CYS A 128 9.84 12.87 6.60
N GLU A 129 9.01 11.88 6.45
CA GLU A 129 9.40 10.55 5.96
C GLU A 129 9.58 10.58 4.43
N ALA A 130 10.69 9.98 3.90
CA ALA A 130 11.80 9.39 4.64
C ALA A 130 12.83 10.43 5.13
N GLU A 131 13.21 11.41 4.30
CA GLU A 131 14.32 12.35 4.50
C GLU A 131 13.89 13.81 4.31
N GLY A 132 12.69 14.18 4.76
CA GLY A 132 12.12 15.53 4.62
C GLY A 132 12.47 16.48 5.74
N PHE A 133 12.92 16.01 6.91
CA PHE A 133 13.25 16.88 8.02
C PHE A 133 14.43 17.82 7.72
N ARG A 134 15.39 17.38 6.89
CA ARG A 134 16.52 18.18 6.38
C ARG A 134 16.10 19.40 5.55
N ARG A 135 14.82 19.48 5.16
CA ARG A 135 14.23 20.65 4.48
C ARG A 135 13.58 21.66 5.43
N ILE A 136 13.70 21.43 6.74
CA ILE A 136 13.20 22.31 7.81
C ILE A 136 14.37 22.98 8.53
N THR A 137 15.35 22.19 8.92
CA THR A 137 16.60 22.65 9.56
C THR A 137 17.72 21.66 9.28
N TYR A 138 18.97 22.06 9.52
CA TYR A 138 20.13 21.15 9.45
C TYR A 138 20.07 20.13 10.58
N PHE A 139 20.17 18.84 10.24
CA PHE A 139 19.96 17.76 11.20
C PHE A 139 20.74 16.48 10.85
N LEU A 140 20.88 15.55 11.80
CA LEU A 140 21.25 14.16 11.53
C LEU A 140 19.99 13.42 11.07
N ASP A 141 19.66 13.55 9.78
CA ASP A 141 18.39 13.07 9.20
C ASP A 141 18.47 11.60 8.86
N ARG A 142 18.40 10.78 9.91
CA ARG A 142 18.47 9.31 9.84
C ARG A 142 17.65 8.66 10.97
N PRO A 143 17.09 7.45 10.75
CA PRO A 143 16.12 6.85 11.67
C PRO A 143 16.72 6.33 12.99
N ASP A 144 18.04 6.13 13.08
CA ASP A 144 18.72 5.66 14.29
C ASP A 144 19.20 6.79 15.22
N VAL A 145 18.81 8.02 14.95
CA VAL A 145 19.05 9.16 15.85
C VAL A 145 17.73 9.51 16.54
N LEU A 146 17.57 9.03 17.77
CA LEU A 146 16.35 9.20 18.57
C LEU A 146 16.54 10.29 19.60
N ALA A 147 15.62 11.25 19.62
CA ALA A 147 15.63 12.38 20.54
C ALA A 147 14.24 12.68 21.11
N THR A 148 14.18 13.33 22.28
CA THR A 148 12.94 13.93 22.77
C THR A 148 12.74 15.31 22.18
N TYR A 149 11.47 15.69 21.90
CA TYR A 149 11.15 16.92 21.22
C TYR A 149 10.32 17.87 22.07
N THR A 150 10.66 19.15 22.04
CA THR A 150 9.81 20.25 22.52
C THR A 150 9.64 21.22 21.36
N VAL A 151 8.42 21.52 20.98
CA VAL A 151 8.10 22.31 19.80
C VAL A 151 7.24 23.49 20.20
N ARG A 152 7.68 24.70 19.94
CA ARG A 152 6.93 25.93 20.05
C ARG A 152 6.58 26.41 18.66
N ILE A 153 5.31 26.68 18.43
CA ILE A 153 4.77 27.19 17.16
C ILE A 153 4.14 28.54 17.45
N GLU A 154 4.51 29.55 16.70
CA GLU A 154 3.95 30.89 16.74
C GLU A 154 3.36 31.25 15.38
N ALA A 155 2.16 31.82 15.35
CA ALA A 155 1.47 32.19 14.11
C ALA A 155 0.56 33.38 14.28
N ASP A 156 0.10 33.94 13.16
CA ASP A 156 -1.03 34.82 13.08
C ASP A 156 -2.32 34.02 13.39
N PRO A 157 -3.13 34.43 14.40
CA PRO A 157 -4.37 33.70 14.76
C PRO A 157 -5.43 33.72 13.64
N ASP A 158 -5.42 34.70 12.75
CA ASP A 158 -6.33 34.74 11.61
C ASP A 158 -5.96 33.76 10.49
N GLU A 159 -4.68 33.38 10.39
CA GLU A 159 -4.19 32.39 9.41
C GLU A 159 -4.16 30.97 9.96
N ALA A 160 -3.78 30.80 11.21
CA ALA A 160 -3.59 29.50 11.82
C ALA A 160 -4.09 29.50 13.28
N PRO A 161 -5.41 29.54 13.52
CA PRO A 161 -5.97 29.48 14.89
C PRO A 161 -5.69 28.16 15.59
N ILE A 162 -5.44 27.08 14.86
CA ILE A 162 -5.05 25.77 15.39
C ILE A 162 -3.56 25.56 15.16
N LEU A 163 -2.82 25.17 16.21
CA LEU A 163 -1.38 24.88 16.17
C LEU A 163 -1.12 23.52 16.85
N LEU A 164 -0.72 22.51 16.06
CA LEU A 164 -0.52 21.14 16.51
C LEU A 164 0.90 20.66 16.25
N SER A 165 1.43 19.82 17.15
CA SER A 165 2.65 19.05 16.94
C SER A 165 2.61 17.73 17.69
N ASN A 166 3.70 16.96 17.64
CA ASN A 166 3.84 15.67 18.31
C ASN A 166 3.77 15.80 19.84
N GLY A 167 3.26 14.76 20.50
CA GLY A 167 3.28 14.62 21.95
C GLY A 167 2.09 15.26 22.64
N ASN A 168 2.27 15.65 23.90
CA ASN A 168 1.25 16.28 24.72
C ASN A 168 1.35 17.80 24.67
N PRO A 169 0.20 18.53 24.71
CA PRO A 169 0.21 19.99 24.81
C PRO A 169 0.72 20.43 26.19
N LEU A 170 1.64 21.41 26.23
CA LEU A 170 2.17 21.98 27.47
C LEU A 170 1.62 23.35 27.78
N GLU A 171 1.63 24.24 26.79
CA GLU A 171 1.35 25.66 26.99
C GLU A 171 0.75 26.26 25.72
N ARG A 172 -0.10 27.26 25.89
CA ARG A 172 -0.59 28.12 24.80
C ARG A 172 -0.81 29.53 25.31
N GLY A 173 -0.67 30.52 24.45
CA GLY A 173 -0.85 31.88 24.87
C GLY A 173 -0.94 32.87 23.71
N VAL A 174 -1.19 34.13 24.07
CA VAL A 174 -1.35 35.24 23.14
C VAL A 174 -0.18 36.19 23.26
N LEU A 175 0.28 36.72 22.15
CA LEU A 175 1.44 37.62 22.06
C LEU A 175 1.05 38.90 21.32
N ASN A 176 1.83 39.95 21.54
CA ASN A 176 1.77 41.23 20.80
C ASN A 176 0.35 41.83 20.76
N GLY A 177 -0.39 41.75 21.88
CA GLY A 177 -1.76 42.31 21.95
C GLY A 177 -2.76 41.60 21.06
N GLY A 178 -2.59 40.30 20.83
CA GLY A 178 -3.50 39.48 20.02
C GLY A 178 -3.10 39.27 18.54
N LYS A 179 -2.04 39.95 18.07
CA LYS A 179 -1.56 39.81 16.68
C LYS A 179 -0.85 38.50 16.41
N ARG A 180 -0.36 37.86 17.45
CA ARG A 180 0.28 36.52 17.37
C ARG A 180 -0.19 35.68 18.54
N HIS A 181 -0.23 34.37 18.36
CA HIS A 181 -0.43 33.40 19.40
C HIS A 181 0.59 32.25 19.26
N TYR A 182 0.68 31.41 20.30
CA TYR A 182 1.58 30.27 20.27
C TYR A 182 1.00 29.08 21.00
N ALA A 183 1.51 27.89 20.63
CA ALA A 183 1.35 26.64 21.35
C ALA A 183 2.71 25.96 21.54
N VAL A 184 2.87 25.28 22.69
CA VAL A 184 4.06 24.46 23.01
C VAL A 184 3.62 23.01 23.20
N TRP A 185 4.30 22.12 22.51
CA TRP A 185 4.08 20.69 22.55
C TRP A 185 5.32 19.98 23.02
N ARG A 186 5.17 18.86 23.71
CA ARG A 186 6.28 18.02 24.15
C ARG A 186 6.01 16.54 23.90
N ASP A 187 6.89 15.91 23.14
CA ASP A 187 6.94 14.46 23.04
C ASP A 187 8.02 13.92 23.99
N PRO A 188 7.62 13.21 25.06
CA PRO A 188 8.56 12.70 26.05
C PRO A 188 9.28 11.43 25.58
N PHE A 189 8.79 10.78 24.52
CA PHE A 189 9.38 9.56 24.00
C PHE A 189 10.43 9.88 22.94
N PRO A 190 11.63 9.28 23.04
CA PRO A 190 12.65 9.45 22.01
C PRO A 190 12.16 8.91 20.67
N LYS A 191 12.22 9.74 19.62
CA LYS A 191 11.85 9.38 18.26
C LYS A 191 12.84 9.92 17.24
N PRO A 192 12.93 9.29 16.02
CA PRO A 192 13.67 9.85 14.91
C PRO A 192 12.94 11.06 14.30
N CYS A 193 13.66 11.86 13.55
CA CYS A 193 13.13 13.10 12.97
C CYS A 193 12.10 12.87 11.85
N TYR A 194 12.04 11.70 11.22
CA TYR A 194 11.04 11.43 10.21
C TYR A 194 9.61 11.39 10.76
N LEU A 195 9.44 11.14 12.07
CA LEU A 195 8.17 11.15 12.78
C LEU A 195 7.73 12.56 13.24
N PHE A 196 8.55 13.57 13.01
CA PHE A 196 8.19 14.95 13.35
C PHE A 196 7.00 15.42 12.52
N ALA A 197 6.04 16.06 13.18
CA ALA A 197 4.92 16.73 12.53
C ALA A 197 4.63 18.09 13.16
N LEU A 198 4.21 19.01 12.29
CA LEU A 198 3.63 20.31 12.61
C LEU A 198 2.46 20.56 11.68
N VAL A 199 1.33 20.98 12.25
CA VAL A 199 0.19 21.49 11.50
C VAL A 199 -0.27 22.81 12.08
N GLY A 200 -0.49 23.82 11.21
CA GLY A 200 -1.03 25.11 11.58
C GLY A 200 -2.06 25.57 10.55
N GLY A 201 -3.29 25.90 10.98
CA GLY A 201 -4.32 26.32 10.02
C GLY A 201 -5.66 26.59 10.66
N ASP A 202 -6.57 27.07 9.82
CA ASP A 202 -7.99 27.23 10.17
C ASP A 202 -8.74 25.92 9.93
N LEU A 203 -8.80 25.10 11.00
CA LEU A 203 -9.36 23.76 10.98
C LEU A 203 -10.44 23.59 12.05
N SER A 204 -11.42 22.76 11.77
CA SER A 204 -12.49 22.40 12.70
C SER A 204 -12.24 21.01 13.31
N PRO A 205 -12.16 20.88 14.65
CA PRO A 205 -11.99 19.59 15.31
C PRO A 205 -13.31 18.88 15.55
N ILE A 206 -13.29 17.56 15.40
CA ILE A 206 -14.21 16.68 16.14
C ILE A 206 -13.45 16.05 17.28
N ALA A 207 -14.03 16.12 18.49
CA ALA A 207 -13.39 15.65 19.70
C ALA A 207 -14.12 14.44 20.28
N SER A 208 -13.36 13.54 20.89
CA SER A 208 -13.88 12.40 21.64
C SER A 208 -12.86 11.97 22.68
N THR A 209 -13.16 10.89 23.41
CA THR A 209 -12.25 10.27 24.36
C THR A 209 -12.21 8.77 24.16
N PHE A 210 -11.11 8.16 24.58
CA PHE A 210 -10.93 6.72 24.67
C PHE A 210 -10.41 6.37 26.07
N ARG A 211 -11.00 5.35 26.69
CA ARG A 211 -10.54 4.83 27.98
C ARG A 211 -9.74 3.56 27.75
N THR A 212 -8.45 3.61 28.08
CA THR A 212 -7.53 2.48 27.94
C THR A 212 -7.86 1.34 28.93
N MET A 213 -7.27 0.17 28.70
CA MET A 213 -7.49 -1.00 29.58
C MET A 213 -7.00 -0.75 31.01
N SER A 214 -6.00 0.09 31.24
CA SER A 214 -5.56 0.52 32.59
C SER A 214 -6.47 1.57 33.21
N GLY A 215 -7.44 2.10 32.46
CA GLY A 215 -8.41 3.11 32.93
C GLY A 215 -7.99 4.56 32.67
N ARG A 216 -6.85 4.81 32.01
CA ARG A 216 -6.41 6.14 31.63
C ARG A 216 -7.31 6.70 30.51
N GLU A 217 -7.64 7.98 30.57
CA GLU A 217 -8.41 8.65 29.53
C GLU A 217 -7.44 9.32 28.53
N VAL A 218 -7.69 9.10 27.23
CA VAL A 218 -6.96 9.69 26.10
C VAL A 218 -7.92 10.59 25.35
N ALA A 219 -7.55 11.86 25.16
CA ALA A 219 -8.32 12.78 24.34
C ALA A 219 -8.05 12.48 22.85
N LEU A 220 -9.12 12.38 22.05
CA LEU A 220 -9.04 12.12 20.62
C LEU A 220 -9.51 13.35 19.86
N GLY A 221 -8.72 13.81 18.86
CA GLY A 221 -9.05 14.91 17.99
C GLY A 221 -8.87 14.56 16.52
N ILE A 222 -9.89 14.81 15.67
CA ILE A 222 -9.74 14.77 14.22
C ILE A 222 -10.02 16.17 13.69
N TYR A 223 -9.04 16.74 12.99
CA TYR A 223 -9.08 18.11 12.48
C TYR A 223 -9.28 18.08 10.96
N VAL A 224 -10.30 18.78 10.49
CA VAL A 224 -10.70 18.83 9.09
C VAL A 224 -11.00 20.27 8.67
N GLU A 225 -11.10 20.54 7.39
CA GLU A 225 -11.60 21.81 6.89
C GLU A 225 -13.04 22.03 7.35
N HIS A 226 -13.42 23.29 7.63
CA HIS A 226 -14.78 23.66 8.05
C HIS A 226 -15.86 23.12 7.10
N GLY A 227 -16.93 22.59 7.69
CA GLY A 227 -18.06 21.97 6.97
C GLY A 227 -17.86 20.50 6.57
N LYS A 228 -16.68 19.89 6.90
CA LYS A 228 -16.39 18.48 6.65
C LYS A 228 -16.45 17.60 7.91
N GLU A 229 -16.81 18.17 9.05
CA GLU A 229 -16.76 17.52 10.39
C GLU A 229 -17.57 16.22 10.43
N ALA A 230 -18.80 16.25 9.90
CA ALA A 230 -19.67 15.07 9.88
C ALA A 230 -19.09 13.90 9.07
N ARG A 231 -18.23 14.18 8.09
CA ARG A 231 -17.59 13.16 7.25
C ARG A 231 -16.41 12.47 7.93
N ALA A 232 -15.95 12.96 9.08
CA ALA A 232 -14.86 12.34 9.84
C ALA A 232 -15.35 11.38 10.94
N ALA A 233 -16.67 11.24 11.10
CA ALA A 233 -17.27 10.40 12.15
C ALA A 233 -16.84 8.92 12.02
N TRP A 234 -16.78 8.38 10.80
CA TRP A 234 -16.34 7.00 10.55
C TRP A 234 -14.88 6.77 10.95
N ALA A 235 -14.00 7.74 10.66
CA ALA A 235 -12.60 7.67 11.07
C ALA A 235 -12.45 7.69 12.61
N MET A 236 -13.24 8.49 13.31
CA MET A 236 -13.25 8.50 14.77
C MET A 236 -13.73 7.17 15.38
N ASP A 237 -14.75 6.57 14.82
CA ASP A 237 -15.22 5.24 15.21
C ASP A 237 -14.15 4.17 14.94
N SER A 238 -13.57 4.18 13.77
CA SER A 238 -12.47 3.27 13.35
C SER A 238 -11.26 3.37 14.29
N LEU A 239 -10.86 4.59 14.66
CA LEU A 239 -9.76 4.80 15.60
C LEU A 239 -10.05 4.14 16.96
N LYS A 240 -11.24 4.31 17.53
CA LYS A 240 -11.61 3.70 18.82
C LYS A 240 -11.60 2.17 18.76
N ARG A 241 -12.08 1.60 17.65
CA ARG A 241 -12.06 0.14 17.44
C ARG A 241 -10.64 -0.37 17.30
N ALA A 242 -9.79 0.31 16.54
CA ALA A 242 -8.37 -0.03 16.40
C ALA A 242 -7.62 0.04 17.75
N MET A 243 -7.84 1.09 18.55
CA MET A 243 -7.27 1.21 19.90
C MET A 243 -7.68 0.04 20.79
N ARG A 244 -8.96 -0.32 20.79
CA ARG A 244 -9.46 -1.46 21.58
C ARG A 244 -8.93 -2.80 21.10
N TRP A 245 -8.85 -2.98 19.79
CA TRP A 245 -8.32 -4.20 19.18
C TRP A 245 -6.84 -4.43 19.55
N ASP A 246 -6.02 -3.40 19.53
CA ASP A 246 -4.59 -3.50 19.88
C ASP A 246 -4.39 -3.87 21.36
N GLU A 247 -5.21 -3.29 22.26
CA GLU A 247 -5.21 -3.66 23.67
C GLU A 247 -5.57 -5.14 23.87
N VAL A 248 -6.58 -5.63 23.16
CA VAL A 248 -7.06 -7.03 23.30
C VAL A 248 -6.09 -8.00 22.62
N ARG A 249 -5.69 -7.68 21.39
CA ARG A 249 -4.90 -8.59 20.54
C ARG A 249 -3.43 -8.65 20.90
N PHE A 250 -2.83 -7.51 21.29
CA PHE A 250 -1.40 -7.39 21.58
C PHE A 250 -1.09 -6.88 23.00
N GLY A 251 -2.09 -6.48 23.78
CA GLY A 251 -1.90 -5.95 25.13
C GLY A 251 -1.16 -4.60 25.12
N ARG A 252 -1.36 -3.78 24.08
CA ARG A 252 -0.64 -2.52 23.90
C ARG A 252 -1.60 -1.34 24.05
N GLU A 253 -1.36 -0.51 25.09
CA GLU A 253 -2.07 0.75 25.29
C GLU A 253 -1.39 1.88 24.54
N TYR A 254 -2.18 2.87 24.15
CA TYR A 254 -1.65 4.14 23.69
C TYR A 254 -0.91 4.88 24.83
N ASP A 255 0.17 5.56 24.54
CA ASP A 255 1.14 6.03 25.55
C ASP A 255 1.17 7.56 25.81
N LEU A 256 0.46 8.37 25.00
CA LEU A 256 0.29 9.81 25.20
C LEU A 256 -1.11 10.13 25.74
N ASP A 257 -1.34 11.37 26.19
CA ASP A 257 -2.63 11.82 26.72
C ASP A 257 -3.59 12.29 25.62
N VAL A 258 -3.07 12.54 24.43
CA VAL A 258 -3.84 12.97 23.27
C VAL A 258 -3.43 12.16 22.03
N PHE A 259 -4.41 11.88 21.15
CA PHE A 259 -4.19 11.35 19.80
C PHE A 259 -4.92 12.24 18.79
N ASN A 260 -4.18 12.85 17.89
CA ASN A 260 -4.71 13.76 16.90
C ASN A 260 -4.51 13.20 15.48
N ILE A 261 -5.51 13.41 14.62
CA ILE A 261 -5.45 13.16 13.17
C ILE A 261 -5.78 14.46 12.46
N VAL A 262 -5.07 14.77 11.40
CA VAL A 262 -5.36 15.94 10.55
C VAL A 262 -5.56 15.49 9.11
N ALA A 263 -6.65 15.91 8.47
CA ALA A 263 -6.89 15.73 7.05
C ALA A 263 -6.26 16.88 6.26
N VAL A 264 -5.45 16.55 5.25
CA VAL A 264 -4.86 17.52 4.33
C VAL A 264 -5.20 17.17 2.87
N SER A 265 -5.39 18.18 2.02
CA SER A 265 -5.87 17.99 0.64
C SER A 265 -4.77 17.53 -0.32
N ASP A 266 -3.53 18.08 -0.18
CA ASP A 266 -2.39 17.69 -1.01
C ASP A 266 -1.37 16.93 -0.17
N PHE A 267 -1.24 15.65 -0.46
CA PHE A 267 -0.36 14.74 0.25
C PHE A 267 0.21 13.69 -0.69
N ASN A 268 1.52 13.45 -0.61
CA ASN A 268 2.18 12.47 -1.48
C ASN A 268 1.82 11.03 -1.12
N MET A 269 1.45 10.79 0.15
CA MET A 269 1.13 9.47 0.70
C MET A 269 -0.38 9.28 0.90
N GLY A 270 -0.76 8.13 1.46
CA GLY A 270 -2.11 7.88 1.96
C GLY A 270 -2.32 8.52 3.33
N ALA A 271 -1.43 8.20 4.25
CA ALA A 271 -1.35 8.76 5.59
C ALA A 271 0.08 8.67 6.12
N MET A 272 0.31 9.12 7.35
CA MET A 272 1.61 9.11 8.02
C MET A 272 1.41 9.01 9.53
N GLU A 273 2.17 8.12 10.16
CA GLU A 273 2.09 7.75 11.56
C GLU A 273 2.71 8.74 12.56
N ASN A 274 3.03 9.96 12.18
CA ASN A 274 3.68 10.94 13.06
C ASN A 274 3.14 10.88 14.48
N LYS A 275 4.02 10.55 15.45
CA LYS A 275 3.61 10.20 16.82
C LYS A 275 2.72 11.24 17.48
N GLY A 276 1.50 10.85 17.85
CA GLY A 276 0.49 11.70 18.49
C GLY A 276 -0.20 12.69 17.56
N LEU A 277 0.24 12.83 16.31
CA LEU A 277 -0.35 13.72 15.31
C LEU A 277 -0.23 13.08 13.91
N ASN A 278 -1.11 12.12 13.61
CA ASN A 278 -1.13 11.50 12.29
C ASN A 278 -1.64 12.47 11.22
N VAL A 279 -1.01 12.47 10.05
CA VAL A 279 -1.41 13.30 8.90
C VAL A 279 -1.98 12.42 7.80
N PHE A 280 -3.20 12.69 7.38
CA PHE A 280 -3.95 11.90 6.40
C PHE A 280 -4.25 12.70 5.14
N ASN A 281 -4.10 12.06 4.00
CA ASN A 281 -4.78 12.52 2.80
C ASN A 281 -6.30 12.48 3.05
N ASP A 282 -6.99 13.58 2.81
CA ASP A 282 -8.42 13.74 3.14
C ASP A 282 -9.33 12.70 2.48
N ARG A 283 -8.95 12.15 1.32
CA ARG A 283 -9.66 11.05 0.65
C ARG A 283 -9.67 9.73 1.46
N LEU A 284 -8.77 9.58 2.44
CA LEU A 284 -8.65 8.42 3.34
C LEU A 284 -9.08 8.75 4.78
N LEU A 285 -9.84 9.82 4.95
CA LEU A 285 -10.39 10.22 6.24
C LEU A 285 -11.86 10.62 6.16
N LEU A 286 -12.28 11.22 5.04
CA LEU A 286 -13.60 11.84 4.88
C LEU A 286 -14.57 10.91 4.14
N ALA A 287 -15.64 10.49 4.80
CA ALA A 287 -16.67 9.64 4.21
C ALA A 287 -18.08 10.01 4.64
N SER A 288 -18.99 10.03 3.68
CA SER A 288 -20.44 9.98 3.89
C SER A 288 -21.06 9.05 2.84
N PRO A 289 -22.31 8.59 3.00
CA PRO A 289 -22.95 7.72 2.03
C PRO A 289 -22.96 8.28 0.61
N GLU A 290 -23.08 9.61 0.48
CA GLU A 290 -23.15 10.32 -0.81
C GLU A 290 -21.78 10.56 -1.45
N THR A 291 -20.69 10.53 -0.64
CA THR A 291 -19.36 10.97 -1.07
C THR A 291 -18.34 9.85 -1.17
N ALA A 292 -18.53 8.74 -0.45
CA ALA A 292 -17.59 7.63 -0.37
C ALA A 292 -18.22 6.29 -0.73
N THR A 293 -17.49 5.47 -1.45
CA THR A 293 -17.87 4.07 -1.72
C THR A 293 -17.55 3.18 -0.52
N ASP A 294 -18.16 1.98 -0.45
CA ASP A 294 -17.82 0.99 0.58
C ASP A 294 -16.31 0.72 0.64
N THR A 295 -15.65 0.62 -0.52
CA THR A 295 -14.20 0.45 -0.57
C THR A 295 -13.43 1.61 0.07
N ILE A 296 -13.96 2.85 0.02
CA ILE A 296 -13.35 3.99 0.73
C ILE A 296 -13.61 3.89 2.23
N PHE A 297 -14.83 3.50 2.67
CA PHE A 297 -15.11 3.26 4.09
C PHE A 297 -14.18 2.17 4.66
N GLU A 298 -13.98 1.07 3.93
CA GLU A 298 -13.06 -0.01 4.30
C GLU A 298 -11.60 0.48 4.34
N ALA A 299 -11.17 1.27 3.35
CA ALA A 299 -9.83 1.84 3.31
C ALA A 299 -9.56 2.82 4.46
N ILE A 300 -10.54 3.66 4.84
CA ILE A 300 -10.42 4.56 6.01
C ILE A 300 -10.24 3.73 7.28
N GLU A 301 -11.06 2.69 7.49
CA GLU A 301 -10.98 1.79 8.64
C GLU A 301 -9.59 1.14 8.73
N ALA A 302 -9.10 0.56 7.63
CA ALA A 302 -7.80 -0.09 7.58
C ALA A 302 -6.64 0.88 7.78
N VAL A 303 -6.64 2.06 7.12
CA VAL A 303 -5.53 3.03 7.20
C VAL A 303 -5.50 3.73 8.56
N VAL A 304 -6.65 4.07 9.17
CA VAL A 304 -6.70 4.60 10.54
C VAL A 304 -6.10 3.59 11.53
N ALA A 305 -6.40 2.30 11.37
CA ALA A 305 -5.81 1.24 12.18
C ALA A 305 -4.31 1.10 11.91
N HIS A 306 -3.88 1.13 10.65
CA HIS A 306 -2.47 1.07 10.24
C HIS A 306 -1.64 2.15 10.94
N GLU A 307 -2.05 3.42 10.81
CA GLU A 307 -1.31 4.54 11.42
C GLU A 307 -1.34 4.50 12.95
N TYR A 308 -2.45 4.06 13.55
CA TYR A 308 -2.50 3.86 14.98
C TYR A 308 -1.56 2.73 15.44
N PHE A 309 -1.51 1.61 14.71
CA PHE A 309 -0.67 0.48 15.09
C PHE A 309 0.82 0.79 14.99
N HIS A 310 1.21 1.72 14.16
CA HIS A 310 2.58 2.23 14.12
C HIS A 310 3.03 2.84 15.45
N ASN A 311 2.14 3.25 16.34
CA ASN A 311 2.55 3.78 17.65
C ASN A 311 3.55 2.86 18.38
N TRP A 312 3.37 1.55 18.27
CA TRP A 312 4.29 0.54 18.82
C TRP A 312 5.24 -0.03 17.77
N THR A 313 4.77 -0.27 16.54
CA THR A 313 5.56 -0.89 15.46
C THR A 313 5.97 0.15 14.40
N GLY A 314 6.78 1.10 14.82
CA GLY A 314 7.27 2.24 14.01
C GLY A 314 7.77 3.39 14.88
N ASP A 315 6.94 3.86 15.83
CA ASP A 315 7.28 5.00 16.69
C ASP A 315 8.08 4.60 17.91
N ARG A 316 7.54 3.68 18.76
CA ARG A 316 8.22 3.20 19.96
C ARG A 316 9.40 2.31 19.61
N ILE A 317 9.26 1.44 18.63
CA ILE A 317 10.34 0.66 18.03
C ILE A 317 10.43 1.05 16.58
N THR A 318 11.52 1.71 16.21
CA THR A 318 11.74 2.23 14.86
C THR A 318 12.79 1.42 14.08
N CYS A 319 13.06 1.80 12.85
CA CYS A 319 14.06 1.17 11.99
C CYS A 319 15.47 1.73 12.26
N ARG A 320 16.49 0.86 12.33
CA ARG A 320 17.89 1.29 12.45
C ARG A 320 18.35 2.10 11.22
N ASP A 321 17.92 1.67 10.04
CA ASP A 321 18.25 2.30 8.77
C ASP A 321 17.09 2.02 7.78
N TRP A 322 17.05 2.75 6.67
CA TRP A 322 15.95 2.64 5.71
C TRP A 322 15.87 1.29 4.98
N PHE A 323 16.91 0.47 5.02
CA PHE A 323 16.82 -0.90 4.52
C PHE A 323 15.89 -1.77 5.36
N GLN A 324 15.70 -1.43 6.64
CA GLN A 324 14.81 -2.12 7.56
C GLN A 324 13.33 -1.68 7.45
N LEU A 325 12.96 -0.91 6.44
CA LEU A 325 11.62 -0.34 6.28
C LEU A 325 10.48 -1.38 6.42
N CYS A 326 10.69 -2.60 5.91
CA CYS A 326 9.74 -3.70 6.06
C CYS A 326 9.48 -4.11 7.51
N LEU A 327 10.38 -3.77 8.44
CA LEU A 327 10.22 -4.06 9.86
C LEU A 327 9.05 -3.30 10.47
N LYS A 328 8.87 -2.04 10.08
CA LYS A 328 7.69 -1.27 10.50
C LYS A 328 6.51 -1.50 9.54
N GLU A 329 6.68 -1.38 8.24
CA GLU A 329 5.60 -1.42 7.27
C GLU A 329 4.99 -2.82 7.12
N GLY A 330 5.82 -3.83 6.88
CA GLY A 330 5.33 -5.20 6.72
C GLY A 330 4.64 -5.73 7.97
N LEU A 331 5.16 -5.42 9.17
CA LEU A 331 4.53 -5.80 10.43
C LEU A 331 3.21 -5.06 10.66
N THR A 332 3.15 -3.77 10.34
CA THR A 332 1.94 -2.97 10.54
C THR A 332 0.86 -3.30 9.51
N VAL A 333 1.21 -3.57 8.24
CA VAL A 333 0.27 -4.11 7.23
C VAL A 333 -0.29 -5.47 7.66
N PHE A 334 0.55 -6.37 8.21
CA PHE A 334 0.04 -7.62 8.77
C PHE A 334 -1.01 -7.36 9.87
N ARG A 335 -0.77 -6.40 10.75
CA ARG A 335 -1.68 -6.06 11.86
C ARG A 335 -2.98 -5.42 11.36
N ASP A 336 -2.93 -4.52 10.38
CA ASP A 336 -4.13 -3.90 9.82
C ASP A 336 -4.99 -4.90 9.01
N GLN A 337 -4.37 -5.86 8.33
CA GLN A 337 -5.07 -6.97 7.67
C GLN A 337 -5.76 -7.91 8.66
N GLU A 338 -5.12 -8.24 9.78
CA GLU A 338 -5.75 -9.02 10.87
C GLU A 338 -6.92 -8.25 11.48
N PHE A 339 -6.76 -6.96 11.75
CA PHE A 339 -7.83 -6.09 12.24
C PHE A 339 -9.01 -6.04 11.27
N SER A 340 -8.75 -5.80 9.99
CA SER A 340 -9.81 -5.74 8.97
C SER A 340 -10.53 -7.07 8.81
N GLY A 341 -9.82 -8.19 8.96
CA GLY A 341 -10.40 -9.52 8.96
C GLY A 341 -11.31 -9.77 10.18
N ASP A 342 -10.88 -9.36 11.38
CA ASP A 342 -11.64 -9.50 12.62
C ASP A 342 -12.91 -8.60 12.64
N GLU A 343 -12.81 -7.38 12.06
CA GLU A 343 -13.91 -6.42 12.01
C GLU A 343 -14.96 -6.74 10.94
N ARG A 344 -14.58 -7.46 9.87
CA ARG A 344 -15.45 -7.70 8.70
C ARG A 344 -15.62 -9.18 8.39
N SER A 345 -14.73 -9.74 7.61
CA SER A 345 -14.71 -11.14 7.17
C SER A 345 -13.29 -11.55 6.87
N ALA A 346 -12.74 -12.44 7.69
CA ALA A 346 -11.38 -12.94 7.52
C ALA A 346 -11.15 -13.58 6.14
N THR A 347 -12.14 -14.32 5.62
CA THR A 347 -12.04 -14.96 4.30
C THR A 347 -12.04 -13.94 3.16
N VAL A 348 -12.96 -12.98 3.18
CA VAL A 348 -13.05 -11.95 2.14
C VAL A 348 -11.83 -11.05 2.20
N GLN A 349 -11.40 -10.63 3.40
CA GLN A 349 -10.18 -9.85 3.57
C GLN A 349 -8.97 -10.59 3.00
N ARG A 350 -8.81 -11.88 3.30
CA ARG A 350 -7.71 -12.68 2.74
C ARG A 350 -7.73 -12.74 1.22
N ILE A 351 -8.90 -12.85 0.61
CA ILE A 351 -9.05 -12.80 -0.85
C ILE A 351 -8.60 -11.45 -1.41
N LEU A 352 -8.99 -10.36 -0.76
CA LEU A 352 -8.62 -9.00 -1.18
C LEU A 352 -7.09 -8.77 -1.06
N ASP A 353 -6.48 -9.16 0.07
CA ASP A 353 -5.04 -9.07 0.30
C ASP A 353 -4.25 -9.84 -0.76
N VAL A 354 -4.66 -11.07 -1.06
CA VAL A 354 -4.00 -11.91 -2.06
C VAL A 354 -4.21 -11.38 -3.48
N ARG A 355 -5.37 -10.79 -3.80
CA ARG A 355 -5.57 -10.09 -5.08
C ARG A 355 -4.61 -8.91 -5.21
N GLN A 356 -4.50 -8.08 -4.18
CA GLN A 356 -3.58 -6.94 -4.12
C GLN A 356 -2.13 -7.40 -4.31
N LEU A 357 -1.71 -8.40 -3.54
CA LEU A 357 -0.38 -9.00 -3.63
C LEU A 357 -0.07 -9.51 -5.04
N LYS A 358 -0.95 -10.33 -5.62
CA LYS A 358 -0.73 -10.91 -6.96
C LYS A 358 -0.72 -9.87 -8.08
N THR A 359 -1.61 -8.87 -8.01
CA THR A 359 -1.73 -7.84 -9.05
C THR A 359 -0.56 -6.85 -9.01
N HIS A 360 -0.04 -6.49 -7.83
CA HIS A 360 0.99 -5.47 -7.68
C HIS A 360 2.36 -6.07 -7.37
N GLN A 361 2.47 -6.87 -6.31
CA GLN A 361 3.75 -7.35 -5.82
C GLN A 361 4.35 -8.47 -6.69
N PHE A 362 3.54 -9.45 -7.13
CA PHE A 362 4.03 -10.49 -8.04
C PHE A 362 4.44 -9.91 -9.40
N ALA A 363 3.75 -8.86 -9.86
CA ALA A 363 4.15 -8.12 -11.05
C ALA A 363 5.45 -7.35 -10.87
N GLU A 364 5.73 -6.84 -9.67
CA GLU A 364 6.99 -6.19 -9.29
C GLU A 364 8.13 -7.21 -9.26
N ASP A 365 7.94 -8.35 -8.60
CA ASP A 365 8.90 -9.46 -8.53
C ASP A 365 9.24 -10.06 -9.91
N ALA A 366 8.30 -10.04 -10.85
CA ALA A 366 8.50 -10.54 -12.22
C ALA A 366 9.12 -9.51 -13.16
N GLY A 367 9.33 -8.28 -12.69
CA GLY A 367 9.78 -7.14 -13.51
C GLY A 367 11.22 -6.72 -13.25
N PRO A 368 11.68 -5.68 -13.97
CA PRO A 368 13.03 -5.14 -13.83
C PRO A 368 13.28 -4.41 -12.49
N LEU A 369 12.22 -4.09 -11.74
CA LEU A 369 12.29 -3.44 -10.43
C LEU A 369 12.26 -4.44 -9.27
N ALA A 370 12.34 -5.75 -9.54
CA ALA A 370 12.36 -6.78 -8.51
C ALA A 370 13.49 -6.55 -7.50
N HIS A 371 13.17 -6.61 -6.21
CA HIS A 371 14.09 -6.42 -5.09
C HIS A 371 13.65 -7.27 -3.89
N PRO A 372 14.56 -7.56 -2.94
CA PRO A 372 14.20 -8.27 -1.71
C PRO A 372 13.25 -7.45 -0.82
N VAL A 373 12.55 -8.10 0.10
CA VAL A 373 11.73 -7.45 1.14
C VAL A 373 12.58 -6.47 1.95
N ARG A 374 13.83 -6.84 2.24
CA ARG A 374 14.86 -5.93 2.74
C ARG A 374 15.86 -5.65 1.62
N PRO A 375 15.74 -4.51 0.91
CA PRO A 375 16.69 -4.12 -0.14
C PRO A 375 18.11 -4.03 0.39
N GLU A 376 19.10 -4.22 -0.48
CA GLU A 376 20.53 -4.09 -0.14
C GLU A 376 21.17 -2.80 -0.68
N SER A 377 20.49 -2.11 -1.59
CA SER A 377 20.92 -0.81 -2.13
C SER A 377 19.75 0.00 -2.67
N TYR A 378 19.88 1.33 -2.59
CA TYR A 378 19.01 2.30 -3.23
C TYR A 378 19.78 3.56 -3.63
N ILE A 379 19.23 4.32 -4.58
CA ILE A 379 19.68 5.68 -4.91
C ILE A 379 18.75 6.67 -4.17
N GLU A 380 17.43 6.48 -4.28
CA GLU A 380 16.41 7.30 -3.64
C GLU A 380 15.47 6.40 -2.83
N ILE A 381 15.45 6.59 -1.50
CA ILE A 381 14.68 5.72 -0.62
C ILE A 381 13.17 5.78 -0.85
N ASN A 382 12.63 6.92 -1.26
CA ASN A 382 11.20 7.07 -1.55
C ASN A 382 10.69 6.13 -2.67
N ASN A 383 11.60 5.60 -3.50
CA ASN A 383 11.29 4.60 -4.52
C ASN A 383 11.05 3.19 -3.95
N PHE A 384 11.37 2.96 -2.66
CA PHE A 384 11.26 1.65 -2.01
C PHE A 384 10.05 1.49 -1.08
N TYR A 385 9.14 2.43 -1.10
CA TYR A 385 7.80 2.30 -0.53
C TYR A 385 6.93 1.48 -1.52
N THR A 386 7.22 0.19 -1.59
CA THR A 386 6.79 -0.73 -2.67
C THR A 386 5.88 -1.84 -2.13
N ALA A 387 5.12 -2.48 -3.03
CA ALA A 387 4.32 -3.65 -2.66
C ALA A 387 5.18 -4.80 -2.10
N THR A 388 6.46 -4.89 -2.46
CA THR A 388 7.39 -5.87 -1.90
C THR A 388 7.69 -5.59 -0.43
N VAL A 389 7.93 -4.34 -0.06
CA VAL A 389 8.23 -3.95 1.34
C VAL A 389 6.99 -4.07 2.22
N TYR A 390 5.83 -3.66 1.74
CA TYR A 390 4.55 -3.60 2.47
C TYR A 390 3.84 -4.96 2.47
N GLU A 391 3.28 -5.36 1.32
CA GLU A 391 2.42 -6.53 1.22
C GLU A 391 3.20 -7.85 1.33
N LYS A 392 4.34 -7.99 0.63
CA LYS A 392 5.17 -9.20 0.82
C LYS A 392 5.84 -9.19 2.19
N GLY A 393 6.19 -8.02 2.74
CA GLY A 393 6.63 -7.88 4.13
C GLY A 393 5.60 -8.44 5.10
N ALA A 394 4.32 -8.09 4.95
CA ALA A 394 3.22 -8.63 5.74
C ALA A 394 3.05 -10.15 5.57
N GLU A 395 3.19 -10.65 4.34
CA GLU A 395 3.14 -12.11 4.09
C GLU A 395 4.28 -12.86 4.79
N VAL A 396 5.47 -12.28 4.89
CA VAL A 396 6.59 -12.88 5.65
C VAL A 396 6.25 -12.96 7.13
N VAL A 397 5.63 -11.93 7.71
CA VAL A 397 5.15 -11.97 9.12
C VAL A 397 4.04 -13.01 9.28
N ARG A 398 3.09 -13.08 8.35
CA ARG A 398 2.01 -14.08 8.36
C ARG A 398 2.54 -15.52 8.25
N MET A 399 3.56 -15.76 7.42
CA MET A 399 4.24 -17.06 7.36
C MET A 399 4.91 -17.41 8.69
N LEU A 400 5.51 -16.45 9.36
CA LEU A 400 6.12 -16.65 10.67
C LEU A 400 5.06 -17.09 11.70
N GLN A 401 3.90 -16.42 11.75
CA GLN A 401 2.77 -16.83 12.57
C GLN A 401 2.28 -18.24 12.20
N THR A 402 2.21 -18.56 10.92
CA THR A 402 1.79 -19.88 10.44
C THR A 402 2.75 -21.00 10.87
N LEU A 403 4.06 -20.74 10.85
CA LEU A 403 5.09 -21.71 11.25
C LEU A 403 5.12 -21.94 12.76
N LEU A 404 4.95 -20.88 13.54
CA LEU A 404 5.11 -20.93 15.00
C LEU A 404 3.81 -21.26 15.74
N GLY A 405 2.67 -21.04 15.08
CA GLY A 405 1.37 -21.01 15.72
C GLY A 405 1.10 -19.70 16.48
N PRO A 406 -0.16 -19.44 16.87
CA PRO A 406 -0.58 -18.17 17.45
C PRO A 406 0.08 -17.86 18.80
N ASP A 407 0.26 -18.88 19.64
CA ASP A 407 0.78 -18.68 21.01
C ASP A 407 2.26 -18.32 21.03
N ASP A 408 3.10 -19.02 20.28
CA ASP A 408 4.54 -18.71 20.21
C ASP A 408 4.80 -17.45 19.39
N PHE A 409 3.97 -17.16 18.39
CA PHE A 409 4.00 -15.89 17.71
C PHE A 409 3.71 -14.73 18.67
N ARG A 410 2.68 -14.84 19.52
CA ARG A 410 2.35 -13.81 20.51
C ARG A 410 3.49 -13.63 21.53
N LYS A 411 4.10 -14.70 22.03
CA LYS A 411 5.29 -14.62 22.91
C LYS A 411 6.47 -13.92 22.24
N GLY A 412 6.69 -14.21 20.94
CA GLY A 412 7.71 -13.53 20.13
C GLY A 412 7.48 -12.04 20.02
N MET A 413 6.22 -11.63 19.76
CA MET A 413 5.82 -10.23 19.73
C MET A 413 6.01 -9.54 21.09
N ASP A 414 5.57 -10.16 22.19
CA ASP A 414 5.75 -9.58 23.52
C ASP A 414 7.23 -9.39 23.85
N LEU A 415 8.09 -10.36 23.48
CA LEU A 415 9.54 -10.27 23.67
C LEU A 415 10.16 -9.17 22.79
N TYR A 416 9.66 -8.97 21.58
CA TYR A 416 10.11 -7.87 20.70
C TYR A 416 9.80 -6.51 21.32
N PHE A 417 8.59 -6.32 21.82
CA PHE A 417 8.21 -5.09 22.53
C PHE A 417 9.04 -4.88 23.81
N GLU A 418 9.25 -5.91 24.60
CA GLU A 418 10.02 -5.82 25.86
C GLU A 418 11.48 -5.45 25.62
N ARG A 419 12.11 -6.04 24.60
CA ARG A 419 13.55 -5.87 24.37
C ARG A 419 13.92 -4.60 23.62
N HIS A 420 13.03 -4.14 22.74
CA HIS A 420 13.37 -3.09 21.77
C HIS A 420 12.58 -1.80 21.93
N ASP A 421 11.75 -1.68 22.96
CA ASP A 421 11.06 -0.42 23.27
C ASP A 421 12.05 0.74 23.41
N GLY A 422 11.77 1.86 22.70
CA GLY A 422 12.63 3.03 22.64
C GLY A 422 13.92 2.86 21.82
N GLN A 423 14.01 1.83 20.98
CA GLN A 423 15.19 1.51 20.17
C GLN A 423 14.91 1.55 18.66
N ALA A 424 15.99 1.67 17.90
CA ALA A 424 16.03 1.47 16.46
C ALA A 424 16.51 0.03 16.16
N ALA A 425 15.61 -0.82 15.66
CA ALA A 425 15.81 -2.26 15.51
C ALA A 425 16.08 -2.69 14.06
N THR A 426 16.52 -3.93 13.89
CA THR A 426 16.74 -4.59 12.62
C THR A 426 15.78 -5.77 12.43
N VAL A 427 15.65 -6.24 11.19
CA VAL A 427 14.95 -7.51 10.88
C VAL A 427 15.54 -8.69 11.66
N GLU A 428 16.87 -8.72 11.85
CA GLU A 428 17.54 -9.76 12.62
C GLU A 428 17.14 -9.74 14.10
N ASP A 429 16.98 -8.56 14.70
CA ASP A 429 16.54 -8.41 16.09
C ASP A 429 15.11 -8.91 16.25
N PHE A 430 14.23 -8.56 15.31
CA PHE A 430 12.86 -9.05 15.26
C PHE A 430 12.79 -10.57 15.17
N VAL A 431 13.39 -11.19 14.16
CA VAL A 431 13.34 -12.67 13.97
C VAL A 431 13.96 -13.40 15.15
N ARG A 432 15.02 -12.85 15.77
CA ARG A 432 15.66 -13.44 16.95
C ARG A 432 14.71 -13.51 18.16
N CYS A 433 13.80 -12.57 18.34
CA CYS A 433 12.79 -12.63 19.39
C CYS A 433 11.89 -13.87 19.24
N PHE A 434 11.54 -14.24 18.02
CA PHE A 434 10.72 -15.41 17.74
C PHE A 434 11.50 -16.72 17.89
N GLU A 435 12.79 -16.75 17.53
CA GLU A 435 13.66 -17.90 17.83
C GLU A 435 13.76 -18.16 19.34
N TYR A 436 13.93 -17.11 20.13
CA TYR A 436 13.96 -17.21 21.59
C TYR A 436 12.63 -17.69 22.17
N ALA A 437 11.52 -17.17 21.69
CA ALA A 437 10.21 -17.48 22.21
C ALA A 437 9.74 -18.91 21.89
N SER A 438 10.07 -19.41 20.69
CA SER A 438 9.60 -20.70 20.18
C SER A 438 10.63 -21.84 20.30
N GLY A 439 11.93 -21.50 20.38
CA GLY A 439 13.03 -22.48 20.29
C GLY A 439 13.25 -23.03 18.87
N ILE A 440 12.58 -22.50 17.86
CA ILE A 440 12.68 -22.95 16.46
C ILE A 440 13.81 -22.21 15.74
N ASP A 441 14.65 -22.94 14.98
CA ASP A 441 15.68 -22.34 14.12
C ASP A 441 15.04 -21.68 12.89
N LEU A 442 15.14 -20.36 12.80
CA LEU A 442 14.62 -19.54 11.70
C LEU A 442 15.73 -19.09 10.73
N THR A 443 16.93 -19.70 10.78
CA THR A 443 18.06 -19.31 9.92
C THR A 443 17.69 -19.36 8.43
N GLN A 444 17.04 -20.44 7.97
CA GLN A 444 16.60 -20.55 6.58
C GLN A 444 15.43 -19.61 6.29
N PHE A 445 14.54 -19.37 7.24
CA PHE A 445 13.41 -18.45 7.08
C PHE A 445 13.86 -17.03 6.78
N ARG A 446 15.00 -16.56 7.34
CA ARG A 446 15.56 -15.23 7.06
C ARG A 446 15.84 -14.97 5.58
N LEU A 447 15.97 -16.01 4.74
CA LEU A 447 16.15 -15.84 3.30
C LEU A 447 14.97 -15.14 2.62
N TRP A 448 13.76 -15.14 3.21
CA TRP A 448 12.63 -14.38 2.72
C TRP A 448 12.86 -12.87 2.71
N TYR A 449 13.68 -12.37 3.62
CA TYR A 449 14.04 -10.96 3.66
C TYR A 449 15.15 -10.58 2.67
N SER A 450 16.00 -11.52 2.27
CA SER A 450 17.20 -11.24 1.47
C SER A 450 17.13 -11.72 0.02
N GLN A 451 16.24 -12.65 -0.32
CA GLN A 451 16.07 -13.14 -1.69
C GLN A 451 14.82 -12.54 -2.35
N ALA A 452 15.01 -11.93 -3.53
CA ALA A 452 13.93 -11.35 -4.33
C ALA A 452 13.20 -12.43 -5.15
N GLY A 453 12.05 -12.07 -5.72
CA GLY A 453 11.29 -12.90 -6.64
C GLY A 453 10.27 -13.80 -5.95
N THR A 454 9.27 -14.20 -6.71
CA THR A 454 8.19 -15.09 -6.25
C THR A 454 8.58 -16.55 -6.52
N PRO A 455 8.59 -17.43 -5.50
CA PRO A 455 8.86 -18.87 -5.70
C PRO A 455 7.79 -19.54 -6.55
N GLU A 456 8.22 -20.47 -7.41
CA GLU A 456 7.36 -21.31 -8.22
C GLU A 456 7.39 -22.73 -7.63
N LEU A 457 6.23 -23.25 -7.24
CA LEU A 457 6.07 -24.62 -6.75
C LEU A 457 5.40 -25.47 -7.81
N VAL A 458 6.09 -26.50 -8.26
CA VAL A 458 5.55 -27.52 -9.17
C VAL A 458 5.20 -28.74 -8.35
N CYS A 459 3.91 -29.09 -8.34
CA CYS A 459 3.34 -30.18 -7.54
C CYS A 459 2.87 -31.32 -8.43
N ALA A 460 3.08 -32.55 -7.98
CA ALA A 460 2.55 -33.76 -8.63
C ALA A 460 2.00 -34.70 -7.58
N LEU A 461 0.73 -35.13 -7.74
CA LEU A 461 0.09 -36.10 -6.84
C LEU A 461 -0.11 -37.42 -7.55
N ARG A 462 0.35 -38.50 -6.93
CA ARG A 462 0.16 -39.89 -7.38
C ARG A 462 -0.61 -40.65 -6.33
N TYR A 463 -1.58 -41.47 -6.76
CA TYR A 463 -2.37 -42.30 -5.86
C TYR A 463 -2.20 -43.78 -6.19
N ASP A 464 -1.86 -44.59 -5.18
CA ASP A 464 -1.80 -46.06 -5.24
C ASP A 464 -3.04 -46.63 -4.54
N LYS A 465 -3.97 -47.14 -5.31
CA LYS A 465 -5.23 -47.70 -4.81
C LYS A 465 -5.01 -48.98 -4.00
N ALA A 466 -4.03 -49.80 -4.39
CA ALA A 466 -3.75 -51.07 -3.71
C ALA A 466 -3.15 -50.87 -2.32
N LYS A 467 -2.27 -49.88 -2.18
CA LYS A 467 -1.65 -49.51 -0.90
C LYS A 467 -2.45 -48.47 -0.12
N ARG A 468 -3.46 -47.87 -0.73
CA ARG A 468 -4.22 -46.71 -0.16
C ARG A 468 -3.28 -45.58 0.27
N THR A 469 -2.32 -45.25 -0.60
CA THR A 469 -1.35 -44.19 -0.33
C THR A 469 -1.46 -43.09 -1.42
N ALA A 470 -1.26 -41.84 -1.00
CA ALA A 470 -1.08 -40.72 -1.89
C ALA A 470 0.33 -40.13 -1.72
N GLU A 471 1.05 -39.93 -2.84
CA GLU A 471 2.40 -39.36 -2.83
C GLU A 471 2.35 -37.99 -3.49
N LEU A 472 2.70 -36.94 -2.71
CA LEU A 472 2.78 -35.57 -3.18
C LEU A 472 4.26 -35.18 -3.31
N GLU A 473 4.70 -34.97 -4.54
CA GLU A 473 6.00 -34.42 -4.86
C GLU A 473 5.87 -32.91 -5.07
N ILE A 474 6.74 -32.11 -4.43
CA ILE A 474 6.79 -30.65 -4.56
C ILE A 474 8.22 -30.24 -4.88
N GLU A 475 8.39 -29.50 -5.97
CA GLU A 475 9.66 -28.88 -6.37
C GLU A 475 9.52 -27.37 -6.33
N GLN A 476 10.43 -26.68 -5.57
CA GLN A 476 10.50 -25.23 -5.53
C GLN A 476 11.61 -24.70 -6.46
N ALA A 477 11.25 -23.79 -7.33
CA ALA A 477 12.15 -23.02 -8.18
C ALA A 477 12.06 -21.53 -7.84
N LEU A 478 13.23 -20.90 -7.70
CA LEU A 478 13.30 -19.44 -7.52
C LEU A 478 13.86 -18.81 -8.78
N PRO A 479 13.07 -18.01 -9.52
CA PRO A 479 13.53 -17.37 -10.75
C PRO A 479 14.68 -16.39 -10.47
N SER A 480 15.59 -16.23 -11.42
CA SER A 480 16.62 -15.19 -11.35
C SER A 480 15.97 -13.81 -11.39
N THR A 481 16.53 -12.89 -10.62
CA THR A 481 16.10 -11.48 -10.57
C THR A 481 17.32 -10.58 -10.69
N PRO A 482 17.15 -9.27 -10.97
CA PRO A 482 18.27 -8.35 -11.04
C PRO A 482 19.21 -8.48 -9.83
N GLY A 483 20.50 -8.66 -10.07
CA GLY A 483 21.52 -8.84 -9.02
C GLY A 483 21.52 -10.20 -8.31
N GLN A 484 20.52 -11.07 -8.54
CA GLN A 484 20.38 -12.37 -7.86
C GLN A 484 20.13 -13.51 -8.84
N PRO A 485 21.15 -13.98 -9.61
CA PRO A 485 20.99 -15.04 -10.60
C PRO A 485 20.84 -16.43 -9.96
N HIS A 486 21.37 -16.64 -8.76
CA HIS A 486 21.32 -17.91 -8.03
C HIS A 486 20.75 -17.73 -6.64
N LYS A 487 19.84 -18.61 -6.24
CA LYS A 487 19.13 -18.55 -4.97
C LYS A 487 19.08 -19.90 -4.25
N LYS A 488 19.02 -19.83 -2.93
CA LYS A 488 18.85 -21.02 -2.07
C LYS A 488 17.37 -21.33 -1.90
N PRO A 489 16.98 -22.60 -1.67
CA PRO A 489 15.61 -22.94 -1.31
C PRO A 489 15.16 -22.21 -0.05
N LEU A 490 13.90 -21.78 -0.05
CA LEU A 490 13.26 -21.08 1.07
C LEU A 490 12.60 -22.08 2.02
N HIS A 491 12.43 -21.69 3.28
CA HIS A 491 11.53 -22.37 4.21
C HIS A 491 10.10 -21.86 3.98
N ILE A 492 9.25 -22.70 3.40
CA ILE A 492 7.88 -22.35 2.99
C ILE A 492 6.88 -23.13 3.84
N PRO A 493 6.00 -22.46 4.63
CA PRO A 493 4.89 -23.11 5.29
C PRO A 493 3.80 -23.44 4.27
N PHE A 494 3.67 -24.72 3.94
CA PHE A 494 2.75 -25.17 2.89
C PHE A 494 1.56 -25.92 3.51
N LYS A 495 0.41 -25.24 3.62
CA LYS A 495 -0.82 -25.86 4.10
C LYS A 495 -1.56 -26.57 2.98
N LEU A 496 -2.09 -27.76 3.25
CA LEU A 496 -2.89 -28.51 2.28
C LEU A 496 -4.02 -29.31 2.95
N GLY A 497 -4.97 -29.71 2.10
CA GLY A 497 -5.95 -30.76 2.38
C GLY A 497 -5.99 -31.76 1.24
N LEU A 498 -6.46 -32.96 1.52
CA LEU A 498 -6.79 -33.96 0.51
C LEU A 498 -8.29 -34.26 0.62
N LEU A 499 -9.07 -33.93 -0.42
CA LEU A 499 -10.52 -34.15 -0.40
C LEU A 499 -10.82 -35.55 -0.95
N SER A 500 -11.61 -36.30 -0.22
CA SER A 500 -12.19 -37.55 -0.70
C SER A 500 -13.33 -37.33 -1.70
N GLY A 501 -13.77 -38.34 -2.38
CA GLY A 501 -14.80 -38.23 -3.43
C GLY A 501 -16.17 -37.70 -2.99
N ASN A 502 -16.44 -37.66 -1.67
CA ASN A 502 -17.66 -37.05 -1.08
C ASN A 502 -17.47 -35.59 -0.63
N GLY A 503 -16.28 -35.04 -0.79
CA GLY A 503 -15.96 -33.65 -0.42
C GLY A 503 -15.36 -33.45 0.97
N ASP A 504 -15.32 -34.51 1.79
CA ASP A 504 -14.72 -34.42 3.12
C ASP A 504 -13.19 -34.47 3.07
N ASP A 505 -12.53 -33.80 4.03
CA ASP A 505 -11.09 -33.88 4.20
C ASP A 505 -10.66 -35.27 4.67
N VAL A 506 -9.65 -35.82 4.01
CA VAL A 506 -8.96 -37.02 4.45
C VAL A 506 -8.01 -36.67 5.59
N ALA A 507 -8.02 -37.42 6.68
CA ALA A 507 -7.08 -37.24 7.77
C ALA A 507 -5.63 -37.42 7.25
N LEU A 508 -4.80 -36.40 7.41
CA LEU A 508 -3.43 -36.40 6.89
C LEU A 508 -2.48 -37.12 7.87
N ARG A 509 -2.00 -38.27 7.44
CA ARG A 509 -1.02 -39.07 8.17
C ARG A 509 0.14 -39.45 7.24
N LEU A 510 1.34 -39.07 7.60
CA LEU A 510 2.55 -39.43 6.85
C LEU A 510 2.95 -40.91 7.11
N ASP A 511 3.71 -41.47 6.19
CA ASP A 511 4.30 -42.82 6.35
C ASP A 511 5.29 -42.91 7.53
N SER A 512 5.83 -41.79 8.01
CA SER A 512 6.56 -41.69 9.28
C SER A 512 5.71 -41.95 10.52
N GLY A 513 4.38 -41.96 10.39
CA GLY A 513 3.42 -42.02 11.49
C GLY A 513 2.93 -40.65 12.01
N GLU A 514 3.53 -39.56 11.58
CA GLU A 514 3.17 -38.21 11.95
C GLU A 514 1.77 -37.87 11.43
N ARG A 515 0.96 -37.24 12.29
CA ARG A 515 -0.34 -36.68 11.92
C ARG A 515 -0.23 -35.17 11.75
N LEU A 516 -0.66 -34.67 10.61
CA LEU A 516 -0.68 -33.23 10.31
C LEU A 516 -2.06 -32.67 10.65
N ALA A 517 -2.26 -32.24 11.90
CA ALA A 517 -3.54 -31.75 12.36
C ALA A 517 -4.05 -30.55 11.53
N ASP A 518 -3.13 -29.62 11.21
CA ASP A 518 -3.43 -28.36 10.48
C ASP A 518 -3.05 -28.44 8.98
N GLY A 519 -2.65 -29.62 8.50
CA GLY A 519 -2.22 -29.82 7.13
C GLY A 519 -0.94 -29.07 6.74
N LEU A 520 -0.12 -28.64 7.72
CA LEU A 520 1.08 -27.87 7.50
C LEU A 520 2.29 -28.77 7.19
N LEU A 521 2.93 -28.55 6.02
CA LEU A 521 4.19 -29.15 5.62
C LEU A 521 5.30 -28.09 5.57
N PRO A 522 6.44 -28.28 6.24
CA PRO A 522 7.59 -27.40 6.12
C PRO A 522 8.40 -27.78 4.86
N LEU A 523 8.35 -26.93 3.82
CA LEU A 523 9.20 -27.12 2.65
C LEU A 523 10.53 -26.41 2.87
N THR A 524 11.62 -27.15 2.95
CA THR A 524 12.96 -26.63 3.24
C THR A 524 13.98 -26.99 2.17
N LYS A 525 13.65 -27.94 1.27
CA LYS A 525 14.53 -28.44 0.22
C LYS A 525 14.01 -28.04 -1.16
N ARG A 526 14.88 -28.03 -2.15
CA ARG A 526 14.50 -27.77 -3.56
C ARG A 526 13.44 -28.75 -4.06
N LYS A 527 13.49 -30.01 -3.64
CA LYS A 527 12.53 -31.04 -3.97
C LYS A 527 12.24 -31.90 -2.75
N GLN A 528 10.98 -32.12 -2.42
CA GLN A 528 10.52 -32.95 -1.32
C GLN A 528 9.33 -33.80 -1.75
N THR A 529 9.23 -35.00 -1.19
CA THR A 529 8.13 -35.94 -1.42
C THR A 529 7.53 -36.31 -0.09
N PHE A 530 6.20 -36.23 0.01
CA PHE A 530 5.43 -36.57 1.18
C PHE A 530 4.46 -37.70 0.82
N ARG A 531 4.52 -38.79 1.60
CA ARG A 531 3.66 -39.94 1.38
C ARG A 531 2.63 -40.01 2.48
N PHE A 532 1.35 -39.88 2.08
CA PHE A 532 0.19 -40.03 2.97
C PHE A 532 -0.30 -41.47 2.92
N VAL A 533 -0.63 -42.02 4.09
CA VAL A 533 -1.16 -43.38 4.27
C VAL A 533 -2.63 -43.35 4.67
N ASP A 534 -3.33 -44.49 4.56
CA ASP A 534 -4.75 -44.65 4.89
C ASP A 534 -5.69 -43.76 4.04
N VAL A 535 -5.29 -43.37 2.82
CA VAL A 535 -6.09 -42.60 1.90
C VAL A 535 -7.11 -43.52 1.21
N PRO A 536 -8.44 -43.36 1.44
CA PRO A 536 -9.42 -44.37 1.07
C PRO A 536 -9.71 -44.44 -0.44
N SER A 537 -9.60 -43.34 -1.15
CA SER A 537 -9.84 -43.19 -2.59
C SER A 537 -8.88 -42.18 -3.20
N ARG A 538 -8.83 -42.07 -4.55
CA ARG A 538 -8.05 -40.98 -5.21
C ARG A 538 -8.52 -39.64 -4.69
N PRO A 539 -7.66 -38.89 -3.98
CA PRO A 539 -8.06 -37.61 -3.43
C PRO A 539 -7.91 -36.50 -4.49
N VAL A 540 -8.66 -35.41 -4.29
CA VAL A 540 -8.42 -34.13 -4.97
C VAL A 540 -7.62 -33.24 -4.02
N PRO A 541 -6.42 -32.75 -4.41
CA PRO A 541 -5.59 -31.95 -3.52
C PRO A 541 -6.04 -30.49 -3.49
N SER A 542 -6.24 -29.97 -2.28
CA SER A 542 -6.44 -28.56 -1.97
C SER A 542 -5.11 -28.01 -1.46
N LEU A 543 -4.35 -27.35 -2.33
CA LEU A 543 -2.97 -26.92 -2.04
C LEU A 543 -2.91 -25.44 -1.65
N LEU A 544 -1.94 -25.10 -0.76
CA LEU A 544 -1.69 -23.75 -0.28
C LEU A 544 -2.93 -23.13 0.38
N ARG A 545 -3.60 -23.89 1.27
CA ARG A 545 -4.81 -23.44 1.98
C ARG A 545 -4.59 -22.11 2.70
N GLY A 546 -5.58 -21.22 2.60
CA GLY A 546 -5.52 -19.86 3.13
C GLY A 546 -4.40 -19.02 2.53
N PHE A 547 -3.79 -19.44 1.41
CA PHE A 547 -2.59 -18.82 0.84
C PHE A 547 -1.45 -18.73 1.86
N SER A 548 -1.06 -19.87 2.44
CA SER A 548 -0.10 -19.95 3.55
C SER A 548 1.30 -19.43 3.24
N ALA A 549 1.63 -19.12 1.99
CA ALA A 549 2.88 -18.49 1.57
C ALA A 549 2.70 -17.71 0.25
N PRO A 550 3.47 -16.61 0.01
CA PRO A 550 3.44 -15.82 -1.22
C PRO A 550 4.19 -16.51 -2.37
N VAL A 551 3.60 -17.56 -2.91
CA VAL A 551 4.19 -18.41 -3.95
C VAL A 551 3.19 -18.69 -5.07
N ASN A 552 3.68 -19.04 -6.26
CA ASN A 552 2.85 -19.62 -7.30
C ASN A 552 2.87 -21.16 -7.18
N VAL A 553 1.69 -21.78 -7.29
CA VAL A 553 1.55 -23.24 -7.27
C VAL A 553 1.03 -23.72 -8.62
N THR A 554 1.72 -24.68 -9.21
CA THR A 554 1.32 -25.35 -10.45
C THR A 554 1.12 -26.83 -10.17
N ILE A 555 -0.07 -27.34 -10.50
CA ILE A 555 -0.41 -28.76 -10.48
C ILE A 555 -1.32 -29.04 -11.68
N ASP A 556 -1.12 -30.19 -12.31
CA ASP A 556 -1.98 -30.62 -13.41
C ASP A 556 -3.26 -31.26 -12.86
N LEU A 557 -4.33 -30.45 -12.79
CA LEU A 557 -5.68 -30.88 -12.42
C LEU A 557 -6.59 -30.90 -13.64
N ALA A 558 -7.36 -31.97 -13.74
CA ALA A 558 -8.47 -32.01 -14.72
C ALA A 558 -9.53 -30.96 -14.37
N ASP A 559 -10.26 -30.47 -15.37
CA ASP A 559 -11.35 -29.50 -15.13
C ASP A 559 -12.36 -30.00 -14.09
N GLY A 560 -12.63 -31.32 -14.09
CA GLY A 560 -13.53 -31.94 -13.10
C GLY A 560 -13.01 -31.86 -11.66
N ASP A 561 -11.69 -31.95 -11.45
CA ASP A 561 -11.09 -31.77 -10.12
C ASP A 561 -11.20 -30.31 -9.66
N ILE A 562 -11.03 -29.34 -10.58
CA ILE A 562 -11.19 -27.92 -10.26
C ILE A 562 -12.66 -27.58 -9.93
N GLU A 563 -13.61 -28.08 -10.71
CA GLU A 563 -15.05 -27.92 -10.42
C GLU A 563 -15.43 -28.56 -9.07
N PHE A 564 -14.81 -29.70 -8.75
CA PHE A 564 -15.01 -30.36 -7.46
C PHE A 564 -14.50 -29.50 -6.29
N LEU A 565 -13.31 -28.90 -6.41
CA LEU A 565 -12.79 -27.96 -5.41
C LEU A 565 -13.68 -26.72 -5.28
N MET A 566 -14.16 -26.15 -6.40
CA MET A 566 -15.10 -25.01 -6.37
C MET A 566 -16.38 -25.30 -5.59
N ALA A 567 -16.84 -26.54 -5.60
CA ALA A 567 -18.07 -26.94 -4.94
C ALA A 567 -17.89 -27.40 -3.50
N ASN A 568 -16.79 -28.07 -3.18
CA ASN A 568 -16.68 -28.90 -1.98
C ASN A 568 -15.52 -28.55 -1.06
N ASP A 569 -14.53 -27.74 -1.47
CA ASP A 569 -13.40 -27.42 -0.59
C ASP A 569 -13.90 -26.73 0.69
N GLY A 570 -13.53 -27.28 1.84
CA GLY A 570 -13.87 -26.69 3.15
C GLY A 570 -13.15 -25.38 3.43
N ASP A 571 -11.97 -25.15 2.79
CA ASP A 571 -11.25 -23.89 2.83
C ASP A 571 -11.86 -22.92 1.81
N LEU A 572 -12.58 -21.89 2.29
CA LEU A 572 -13.28 -20.93 1.44
C LEU A 572 -12.32 -20.12 0.56
N PHE A 573 -11.10 -19.85 1.04
CA PHE A 573 -10.11 -19.19 0.19
C PHE A 573 -9.74 -20.08 -1.00
N ASN A 574 -9.49 -21.38 -0.77
CA ASN A 574 -9.14 -22.32 -1.83
C ASN A 574 -10.33 -22.58 -2.77
N ARG A 575 -11.55 -22.57 -2.27
CA ARG A 575 -12.77 -22.60 -3.09
C ARG A 575 -12.82 -21.45 -4.09
N TRP A 576 -12.56 -20.22 -3.62
CA TRP A 576 -12.42 -19.04 -4.47
C TRP A 576 -11.22 -19.17 -5.42
N GLN A 577 -10.06 -19.62 -4.91
CA GLN A 577 -8.85 -19.81 -5.72
C GLN A 577 -9.07 -20.81 -6.86
N ALA A 578 -9.84 -21.89 -6.64
CA ALA A 578 -10.22 -22.84 -7.70
C ALA A 578 -11.05 -22.14 -8.80
N ALA A 579 -12.04 -21.33 -8.41
CA ALA A 579 -12.84 -20.55 -9.36
C ALA A 579 -11.97 -19.56 -10.16
N ASN A 580 -11.08 -18.84 -9.47
CA ASN A 580 -10.15 -17.90 -10.09
C ASN A 580 -9.17 -18.58 -11.05
N SER A 581 -8.66 -19.77 -10.69
CA SER A 581 -7.78 -20.57 -11.54
C SER A 581 -8.47 -21.09 -12.79
N PHE A 582 -9.75 -21.53 -12.66
CA PHE A 582 -10.53 -21.97 -13.81
C PHE A 582 -10.84 -20.82 -14.77
N ALA A 583 -11.22 -19.64 -14.23
CA ALA A 583 -11.40 -18.44 -15.04
C ALA A 583 -10.12 -18.03 -15.77
N THR A 584 -8.96 -18.05 -15.08
CA THR A 584 -7.66 -17.72 -15.64
C THR A 584 -7.30 -18.66 -16.79
N ARG A 585 -7.40 -19.99 -16.61
CA ARG A 585 -7.18 -20.99 -17.65
C ARG A 585 -8.06 -20.72 -18.87
N THR A 586 -9.37 -20.51 -18.64
CA THR A 586 -10.35 -20.21 -19.69
C THR A 586 -9.96 -18.95 -20.48
N LEU A 587 -9.61 -17.86 -19.79
CA LEU A 587 -9.22 -16.60 -20.43
C LEU A 587 -7.92 -16.74 -21.24
N VAL A 588 -6.91 -17.43 -20.73
CA VAL A 588 -5.65 -17.68 -21.45
C VAL A 588 -5.90 -18.48 -22.74
N GLU A 589 -6.75 -19.52 -22.69
CA GLU A 589 -7.15 -20.30 -23.87
C GLU A 589 -7.96 -19.45 -24.89
N MET A 590 -8.83 -18.56 -24.40
CA MET A 590 -9.56 -17.63 -25.26
C MET A 590 -8.64 -16.64 -25.95
N VAL A 591 -7.64 -16.11 -25.25
CA VAL A 591 -6.59 -15.23 -25.82
C VAL A 591 -5.81 -15.98 -26.91
N ALA A 592 -5.39 -17.22 -26.65
CA ALA A 592 -4.71 -18.05 -27.63
C ALA A 592 -5.55 -18.30 -28.89
N SER A 593 -6.86 -18.56 -28.71
CA SER A 593 -7.82 -18.74 -29.81
C SER A 593 -7.96 -17.47 -30.66
N LEU A 594 -8.13 -16.32 -30.01
CA LEU A 594 -8.22 -15.01 -30.68
C LEU A 594 -6.94 -14.66 -31.45
N ARG A 595 -5.78 -14.99 -30.88
CA ARG A 595 -4.48 -14.80 -31.56
C ARG A 595 -4.36 -15.65 -32.83
N ALA A 596 -4.92 -16.85 -32.82
CA ALA A 596 -4.99 -17.74 -33.98
C ALA A 596 -6.11 -17.37 -34.97
N GLY A 597 -6.76 -16.21 -34.83
CA GLY A 597 -7.87 -15.76 -35.70
C GLY A 597 -9.18 -16.52 -35.50
N LYS A 598 -9.28 -17.33 -34.43
CA LYS A 598 -10.48 -18.09 -34.08
C LYS A 598 -11.40 -17.32 -33.13
N SER A 599 -12.65 -17.71 -33.02
CA SER A 599 -13.61 -17.13 -32.08
C SER A 599 -13.32 -17.57 -30.64
N ALA A 600 -13.56 -16.65 -29.67
CA ALA A 600 -13.45 -16.90 -28.22
C ALA A 600 -14.75 -17.56 -27.70
N THR A 601 -15.00 -18.82 -28.02
CA THR A 601 -16.25 -19.53 -27.68
C THR A 601 -16.18 -20.44 -26.47
N ARG A 602 -14.99 -20.53 -25.86
CA ARG A 602 -14.75 -21.29 -24.62
C ARG A 602 -15.34 -20.60 -23.40
N GLY A 603 -15.66 -21.33 -22.33
CA GLY A 603 -16.12 -20.77 -21.05
C GLY A 603 -17.48 -21.23 -20.55
N ALA A 604 -18.25 -21.97 -21.37
CA ALA A 604 -19.58 -22.45 -20.97
C ALA A 604 -19.52 -23.36 -19.72
N ARG A 605 -18.49 -24.20 -19.64
CA ARG A 605 -18.27 -25.12 -18.52
C ARG A 605 -17.96 -24.30 -17.23
N TYR A 606 -17.07 -23.32 -17.33
CA TYR A 606 -16.77 -22.41 -16.23
C TYR A 606 -18.02 -21.64 -15.77
N ALA A 607 -18.79 -21.06 -16.71
CA ALA A 607 -19.99 -20.30 -16.37
C ALA A 607 -21.03 -21.18 -15.62
N LYS A 608 -21.19 -22.47 -16.02
CA LYS A 608 -22.06 -23.41 -15.34
C LYS A 608 -21.57 -23.72 -13.91
N ALA A 609 -20.27 -24.00 -13.74
CA ALA A 609 -19.69 -24.27 -12.44
C ALA A 609 -19.78 -23.04 -11.50
N LEU A 610 -19.52 -21.84 -12.03
CA LEU A 610 -19.71 -20.60 -11.30
C LEU A 610 -21.15 -20.42 -10.85
N GLY A 611 -22.12 -20.69 -11.73
CA GLY A 611 -23.54 -20.62 -11.40
C GLY A 611 -23.92 -21.52 -10.22
N ALA A 612 -23.39 -22.73 -10.17
CA ALA A 612 -23.61 -23.65 -9.05
C ALA A 612 -22.96 -23.13 -7.74
N ALA A 613 -21.75 -22.56 -7.84
CA ALA A 613 -21.01 -22.07 -6.66
C ALA A 613 -21.67 -20.85 -5.99
N ILE A 614 -22.31 -19.96 -6.76
CA ILE A 614 -22.93 -18.74 -6.25
C ILE A 614 -24.34 -18.93 -5.67
N LEU A 615 -24.97 -20.08 -5.88
CA LEU A 615 -26.36 -20.33 -5.42
C LEU A 615 -26.47 -20.70 -3.94
N SER A 616 -25.36 -20.97 -3.26
CA SER A 616 -25.38 -21.36 -1.85
C SER A 616 -25.68 -20.15 -0.96
N ASP A 617 -26.82 -20.12 -0.32
CA ASP A 617 -27.22 -19.08 0.64
C ASP A 617 -26.46 -19.17 1.99
N ALA A 618 -25.72 -20.27 2.20
CA ALA A 618 -24.80 -20.39 3.33
C ALA A 618 -23.52 -19.51 3.16
N LEU A 619 -23.26 -19.01 1.96
CA LEU A 619 -22.12 -18.14 1.67
C LEU A 619 -22.54 -16.67 1.79
N GLU A 620 -21.77 -15.90 2.55
CA GLU A 620 -22.02 -14.46 2.70
C GLU A 620 -22.02 -13.71 1.36
N PRO A 621 -22.84 -12.64 1.22
CA PRO A 621 -22.93 -11.88 -0.03
C PRO A 621 -21.59 -11.33 -0.52
N ALA A 622 -20.72 -10.87 0.38
CA ALA A 622 -19.39 -10.36 0.03
C ALA A 622 -18.53 -11.44 -0.64
N TYR A 623 -18.52 -12.66 -0.12
CA TYR A 623 -17.79 -13.78 -0.71
C TYR A 623 -18.37 -14.18 -2.08
N ARG A 624 -19.69 -14.23 -2.22
CA ARG A 624 -20.36 -14.49 -3.51
C ARG A 624 -20.03 -13.42 -4.55
N ALA A 625 -19.89 -12.16 -4.12
CA ALA A 625 -19.42 -11.07 -4.97
C ALA A 625 -18.00 -11.32 -5.50
N GLU A 626 -17.08 -11.82 -4.63
CA GLU A 626 -15.70 -12.15 -5.03
C GLU A 626 -15.65 -13.33 -6.02
N LEU A 627 -16.54 -14.30 -5.93
CA LEU A 627 -16.67 -15.37 -6.92
C LEU A 627 -17.10 -14.85 -8.32
N LEU A 628 -17.94 -13.81 -8.36
CA LEU A 628 -18.41 -13.22 -9.63
C LEU A 628 -17.38 -12.30 -10.31
N LYS A 629 -16.35 -11.85 -9.60
CA LYS A 629 -15.27 -11.02 -10.14
C LYS A 629 -14.26 -11.89 -10.89
N LEU A 630 -14.12 -11.68 -12.18
CA LEU A 630 -13.08 -12.33 -12.98
C LEU A 630 -11.67 -11.86 -12.59
N PRO A 631 -10.63 -12.69 -12.88
CA PRO A 631 -9.22 -12.24 -12.80
C PRO A 631 -9.01 -10.97 -13.61
N THR A 632 -8.17 -10.07 -13.12
CA THR A 632 -7.89 -8.81 -13.83
C THR A 632 -7.15 -9.04 -15.14
N GLU A 633 -7.23 -8.08 -16.07
CA GLU A 633 -6.46 -8.16 -17.32
C GLU A 633 -4.94 -8.19 -17.06
N ALA A 634 -4.49 -7.55 -15.96
CA ALA A 634 -3.10 -7.58 -15.52
C ALA A 634 -2.69 -8.98 -15.02
N ASP A 635 -3.56 -9.68 -14.28
CA ASP A 635 -3.29 -11.07 -13.84
C ASP A 635 -3.19 -12.01 -15.04
N ILE A 636 -4.07 -11.87 -16.03
CA ILE A 636 -4.02 -12.66 -17.26
C ILE A 636 -2.72 -12.36 -18.05
N ALA A 637 -2.33 -11.09 -18.15
CA ALA A 637 -1.08 -10.69 -18.78
C ALA A 637 0.14 -11.32 -18.09
N ARG A 638 0.17 -11.34 -16.75
CA ARG A 638 1.21 -11.96 -15.93
C ARG A 638 1.30 -13.46 -16.17
N VAL A 639 0.16 -14.16 -16.20
CA VAL A 639 0.12 -15.61 -16.45
C VAL A 639 0.58 -15.95 -17.87
N ILE A 640 0.21 -15.15 -18.89
CA ILE A 640 0.70 -15.32 -20.28
C ILE A 640 2.22 -15.08 -20.34
N GLY A 641 2.75 -14.10 -19.62
CA GLY A 641 4.16 -13.84 -19.35
C GLY A 641 4.98 -13.33 -20.54
N LYS A 642 4.68 -13.73 -21.78
CA LYS A 642 5.45 -13.35 -22.99
C LYS A 642 4.52 -13.04 -24.15
N ASN A 643 4.95 -12.12 -25.00
CA ASN A 643 4.19 -11.73 -26.21
C ASN A 643 2.75 -11.31 -25.87
N VAL A 644 2.60 -10.54 -24.79
CA VAL A 644 1.30 -10.08 -24.27
C VAL A 644 0.70 -9.04 -25.21
N ASP A 645 -0.55 -9.26 -25.61
CA ASP A 645 -1.36 -8.28 -26.33
C ASP A 645 -2.56 -7.86 -25.47
N PRO A 646 -2.55 -6.67 -24.86
CA PRO A 646 -3.63 -6.18 -24.00
C PRO A 646 -5.00 -6.11 -24.70
N ALA A 647 -5.02 -5.84 -26.01
CA ALA A 647 -6.28 -5.79 -26.77
C ALA A 647 -6.92 -7.17 -26.92
N LEU A 648 -6.14 -8.24 -27.06
CA LEU A 648 -6.66 -9.61 -27.09
C LEU A 648 -7.17 -10.06 -25.73
N ILE A 649 -6.45 -9.69 -24.66
CA ILE A 649 -6.88 -9.98 -23.28
C ILE A 649 -8.22 -9.29 -23.00
N HIS A 650 -8.32 -8.01 -23.30
CA HIS A 650 -9.58 -7.26 -23.15
C HIS A 650 -10.75 -7.89 -23.92
N ARG A 651 -10.51 -8.30 -25.17
CA ARG A 651 -11.54 -8.98 -25.98
C ARG A 651 -11.98 -10.31 -25.37
N ALA A 652 -11.03 -11.11 -24.85
CA ALA A 652 -11.33 -12.39 -24.18
C ALA A 652 -12.14 -12.14 -22.90
N HIS A 653 -11.71 -11.19 -22.08
CA HIS A 653 -12.39 -10.83 -20.82
C HIS A 653 -13.82 -10.36 -21.06
N ARG A 654 -14.04 -9.48 -22.03
CA ARG A 654 -15.40 -9.05 -22.43
C ARG A 654 -16.25 -10.20 -22.98
N ALA A 655 -15.66 -11.11 -23.74
CA ALA A 655 -16.38 -12.26 -24.29
C ALA A 655 -16.82 -13.22 -23.19
N LEU A 656 -15.96 -13.49 -22.19
CA LEU A 656 -16.30 -14.33 -21.04
C LEU A 656 -17.35 -13.66 -20.14
N SER A 657 -17.20 -12.37 -19.83
CA SER A 657 -18.22 -11.62 -19.05
C SER A 657 -19.59 -11.65 -19.71
N ARG A 658 -19.63 -11.49 -21.05
CA ARG A 658 -20.88 -11.59 -21.83
C ARG A 658 -21.48 -12.99 -21.79
N LEU A 659 -20.65 -14.01 -21.88
CA LEU A 659 -21.10 -15.40 -21.82
C LEU A 659 -21.72 -15.71 -20.45
N ILE A 660 -21.04 -15.32 -19.36
CA ILE A 660 -21.54 -15.49 -17.98
C ILE A 660 -22.87 -14.75 -17.81
N GLY A 661 -22.93 -13.48 -18.22
CA GLY A 661 -24.15 -12.67 -18.14
C GLY A 661 -25.33 -13.28 -18.88
N ARG A 662 -25.10 -13.98 -20.01
CA ARG A 662 -26.15 -14.70 -20.77
C ARG A 662 -26.52 -16.02 -20.12
N THR A 663 -25.52 -16.80 -19.69
CA THR A 663 -25.74 -18.15 -19.12
C THR A 663 -26.44 -18.06 -17.76
N LEU A 664 -26.02 -17.09 -16.91
CA LEU A 664 -26.56 -16.90 -15.56
C LEU A 664 -27.61 -15.78 -15.48
N GLY A 665 -28.12 -15.30 -16.61
CA GLY A 665 -29.02 -14.15 -16.67
C GLY A 665 -30.12 -14.12 -15.62
N PRO A 666 -30.98 -15.13 -15.50
CA PRO A 666 -32.06 -15.17 -14.50
C PRO A 666 -31.52 -15.13 -13.06
N THR A 667 -30.45 -15.86 -12.76
CA THR A 667 -29.82 -15.87 -11.43
C THR A 667 -29.26 -14.48 -11.07
N LEU A 668 -28.57 -13.84 -12.01
CA LEU A 668 -28.00 -12.51 -11.80
C LEU A 668 -29.08 -11.43 -11.64
N GLU A 669 -30.21 -11.57 -12.35
CA GLU A 669 -31.38 -10.67 -12.21
C GLU A 669 -32.03 -10.81 -10.83
N ALA A 670 -32.19 -12.05 -10.35
CA ALA A 670 -32.68 -12.31 -8.99
C ALA A 670 -31.74 -11.72 -7.93
N LEU A 671 -30.43 -12.02 -8.02
CA LEU A 671 -29.43 -11.45 -7.08
C LEU A 671 -29.41 -9.92 -7.09
N TYR A 672 -29.52 -9.31 -8.26
CA TYR A 672 -29.58 -7.85 -8.38
C TYR A 672 -30.82 -7.26 -7.68
N ALA A 673 -31.96 -7.93 -7.75
CA ALA A 673 -33.20 -7.51 -7.10
C ALA A 673 -33.17 -7.76 -5.57
N ASP A 674 -32.77 -8.96 -5.15
CA ASP A 674 -32.79 -9.38 -3.75
C ASP A 674 -31.76 -8.65 -2.89
N MET A 675 -30.66 -8.18 -3.49
CA MET A 675 -29.61 -7.43 -2.83
C MET A 675 -29.87 -5.91 -2.82
N ALA A 676 -31.04 -5.46 -3.28
CA ALA A 676 -31.40 -4.03 -3.21
C ALA A 676 -31.45 -3.56 -1.73
N GLU A 677 -30.99 -2.35 -1.51
CA GLU A 677 -31.00 -1.74 -0.19
C GLU A 677 -32.44 -1.37 0.22
N THR A 678 -32.84 -1.71 1.42
CA THR A 678 -34.20 -1.53 1.91
C THR A 678 -34.28 -0.63 3.15
N GLY A 679 -33.13 -0.07 3.61
CA GLY A 679 -33.04 0.73 4.83
C GLY A 679 -32.08 1.90 4.69
N THR A 680 -31.71 2.49 5.83
CA THR A 680 -30.67 3.51 5.91
C THR A 680 -29.30 2.90 5.56
N PHE A 681 -28.47 3.64 4.82
CA PHE A 681 -27.12 3.21 4.51
C PHE A 681 -26.34 2.89 5.80
N SER A 682 -25.63 1.77 5.76
CA SER A 682 -24.64 1.39 6.75
C SER A 682 -23.36 0.88 6.07
N PRO A 683 -22.15 1.28 6.54
CA PRO A 683 -20.89 0.80 6.00
C PRO A 683 -20.42 -0.52 6.60
N ASP A 684 -21.26 -1.19 7.40
CA ASP A 684 -20.96 -2.50 8.01
C ASP A 684 -20.74 -3.59 6.95
N ALA A 685 -20.06 -4.68 7.34
CA ALA A 685 -19.67 -5.77 6.44
C ALA A 685 -20.87 -6.42 5.72
N ALA A 686 -22.00 -6.61 6.41
CA ALA A 686 -23.17 -7.26 5.82
C ALA A 686 -23.84 -6.38 4.77
N SER A 687 -24.03 -5.10 5.06
CA SER A 687 -24.62 -4.11 4.14
C SER A 687 -23.71 -3.85 2.94
N ALA A 688 -22.40 -3.67 3.15
CA ALA A 688 -21.41 -3.51 2.09
C ALA A 688 -21.36 -4.77 1.20
N GLY A 689 -21.42 -5.96 1.79
CA GLY A 689 -21.46 -7.23 1.05
C GLY A 689 -22.68 -7.36 0.14
N ARG A 690 -23.87 -6.93 0.58
CA ARG A 690 -25.09 -6.90 -0.26
C ARG A 690 -24.90 -5.96 -1.46
N ARG A 691 -24.38 -4.74 -1.27
CA ARG A 691 -24.06 -3.78 -2.35
C ARG A 691 -23.01 -4.35 -3.29
N ALA A 692 -21.96 -4.99 -2.78
CA ALA A 692 -20.92 -5.64 -3.58
C ALA A 692 -21.51 -6.73 -4.50
N LEU A 693 -22.37 -7.60 -3.98
CA LEU A 693 -22.99 -8.67 -4.76
C LEU A 693 -23.97 -8.11 -5.82
N ARG A 694 -24.75 -7.10 -5.46
CA ARG A 694 -25.64 -6.39 -6.39
C ARG A 694 -24.87 -5.78 -7.55
N ASN A 695 -23.77 -5.10 -7.28
CA ASN A 695 -22.91 -4.43 -8.27
C ASN A 695 -22.12 -5.44 -9.12
N ALA A 696 -21.71 -6.57 -8.57
CA ALA A 696 -21.10 -7.66 -9.34
C ALA A 696 -22.10 -8.27 -10.34
N ALA A 697 -23.34 -8.51 -9.91
CA ALA A 697 -24.42 -8.95 -10.80
C ALA A 697 -24.70 -7.91 -11.89
N LEU A 698 -24.82 -6.62 -11.56
CA LEU A 698 -25.01 -5.53 -12.51
C LEU A 698 -23.91 -5.47 -13.58
N THR A 699 -22.65 -5.67 -13.18
CA THR A 699 -21.50 -5.69 -14.09
C THR A 699 -21.65 -6.75 -15.18
N LEU A 700 -21.98 -7.98 -14.78
CA LEU A 700 -22.18 -9.11 -15.71
C LEU A 700 -23.45 -8.97 -16.57
N LEU A 701 -24.54 -8.47 -16.00
CA LEU A 701 -25.75 -8.13 -16.73
C LEU A 701 -25.49 -7.06 -17.80
N SER A 702 -24.77 -6.00 -17.45
CA SER A 702 -24.41 -4.92 -18.38
C SER A 702 -23.54 -5.39 -19.54
N ALA A 703 -22.74 -6.46 -19.35
CA ALA A 703 -21.91 -7.05 -20.39
C ALA A 703 -22.71 -7.77 -21.50
N ARG A 704 -23.98 -8.14 -21.27
CA ARG A 704 -24.86 -8.72 -22.29
C ARG A 704 -25.12 -7.77 -23.46
N GLY A 705 -25.25 -6.46 -23.17
CA GLY A 705 -25.42 -5.41 -24.17
C GLY A 705 -26.83 -5.27 -24.72
N GLY A 706 -27.86 -5.71 -24.01
CA GLY A 706 -29.27 -5.56 -24.37
C GLY A 706 -29.87 -4.19 -24.00
N LYS A 707 -30.99 -3.80 -24.65
CA LYS A 707 -31.69 -2.54 -24.32
C LYS A 707 -32.17 -2.52 -22.86
N ALA A 708 -32.68 -3.65 -22.35
CA ALA A 708 -33.10 -3.79 -20.95
C ALA A 708 -31.95 -3.59 -19.97
N ASP A 709 -30.76 -4.12 -20.29
CA ASP A 709 -29.56 -3.97 -19.43
C ASP A 709 -29.05 -2.55 -19.44
N ALA A 710 -29.07 -1.86 -20.60
CA ALA A 710 -28.73 -0.44 -20.69
C ALA A 710 -29.71 0.44 -19.90
N ALA A 711 -31.01 0.13 -19.94
CA ALA A 711 -32.01 0.82 -19.14
C ALA A 711 -31.81 0.57 -17.63
N ARG A 712 -31.53 -0.69 -17.23
CA ARG A 712 -31.20 -1.07 -15.83
C ARG A 712 -30.00 -0.29 -15.34
N LEU A 713 -28.93 -0.22 -16.12
CA LEU A 713 -27.71 0.49 -15.75
C LEU A 713 -27.96 2.01 -15.58
N SER A 714 -28.70 2.63 -16.51
CA SER A 714 -29.05 4.05 -16.38
C SER A 714 -29.94 4.29 -15.16
N LYS A 715 -30.91 3.41 -14.89
CA LYS A 715 -31.78 3.52 -13.71
C LYS A 715 -30.99 3.33 -12.41
N HIS A 716 -30.03 2.39 -12.37
CA HIS A 716 -29.16 2.18 -11.21
C HIS A 716 -28.36 3.46 -10.87
N TYR A 717 -27.87 4.19 -11.89
CA TYR A 717 -27.19 5.48 -11.68
C TYR A 717 -28.13 6.54 -11.10
N THR A 718 -29.34 6.70 -11.68
CA THR A 718 -30.28 7.77 -11.26
C THR A 718 -30.91 7.51 -9.89
N ASP A 719 -31.17 6.26 -9.55
CA ASP A 719 -31.83 5.86 -8.30
C ASP A 719 -30.83 5.64 -7.15
N ALA A 720 -29.52 5.73 -7.39
CA ALA A 720 -28.51 5.48 -6.39
C ALA A 720 -28.62 6.45 -5.21
N SER A 721 -28.84 5.91 -4.00
CA SER A 721 -28.86 6.62 -2.72
C SER A 721 -27.48 6.72 -2.06
N ASN A 722 -26.48 6.03 -2.61
CA ASN A 722 -25.12 5.96 -2.08
C ASN A 722 -24.09 6.01 -3.21
N MET A 723 -22.85 6.38 -2.87
CA MET A 723 -21.76 6.53 -3.84
C MET A 723 -21.30 5.19 -4.40
N THR A 724 -21.40 4.10 -3.67
CA THR A 724 -21.00 2.75 -4.16
C THR A 724 -21.77 2.40 -5.43
N ASP A 725 -23.10 2.49 -5.38
CA ASP A 725 -23.96 2.18 -6.52
C ASP A 725 -23.80 3.22 -7.65
N ARG A 726 -23.71 4.51 -7.29
CA ARG A 726 -23.57 5.59 -8.26
C ARG A 726 -22.27 5.52 -9.04
N ALA A 727 -21.13 5.34 -8.36
CA ALA A 727 -19.83 5.25 -9.00
C ALA A 727 -19.72 4.00 -9.87
N GLN A 728 -20.21 2.84 -9.40
CA GLN A 728 -20.23 1.61 -10.18
C GLN A 728 -20.95 1.79 -11.51
N ALA A 729 -22.14 2.41 -11.47
CA ALA A 729 -22.90 2.69 -12.69
C ALA A 729 -22.19 3.71 -13.59
N LEU A 730 -21.56 4.74 -13.02
CA LEU A 730 -20.81 5.76 -13.77
C LEU A 730 -19.65 5.13 -14.56
N PHE A 731 -18.84 4.28 -13.92
CA PHE A 731 -17.74 3.57 -14.58
C PHE A 731 -18.24 2.66 -15.72
N LEU A 732 -19.30 1.91 -15.49
CA LEU A 732 -19.89 1.03 -16.51
C LEU A 732 -20.47 1.83 -17.69
N LEU A 733 -21.15 2.94 -17.43
CA LEU A 733 -21.68 3.85 -18.46
C LEU A 733 -20.52 4.48 -19.28
N ALA A 734 -19.48 4.99 -18.60
CA ALA A 734 -18.30 5.56 -19.26
C ALA A 734 -17.59 4.55 -20.17
N ALA A 735 -17.51 3.28 -19.74
CA ALA A 735 -16.92 2.20 -20.53
C ALA A 735 -17.77 1.85 -21.76
N GLN A 736 -19.10 1.89 -21.66
CA GLN A 736 -20.01 1.67 -22.78
C GLN A 736 -20.07 2.87 -23.75
N GLY A 737 -20.08 4.10 -23.20
CA GLY A 737 -20.18 5.35 -23.94
C GLY A 737 -21.60 5.63 -24.47
N GLY A 738 -21.71 6.63 -25.35
CA GLY A 738 -22.98 7.05 -25.92
C GLY A 738 -23.73 8.09 -25.07
N PRO A 739 -24.95 8.48 -25.45
CA PRO A 739 -25.66 9.59 -24.82
C PRO A 739 -25.96 9.41 -23.34
N ALA A 740 -26.18 8.18 -22.87
CA ALA A 740 -26.42 7.90 -21.44
C ALA A 740 -25.15 8.15 -20.61
N ALA A 741 -23.99 7.75 -21.12
CA ALA A 741 -22.71 8.01 -20.47
C ALA A 741 -22.41 9.53 -20.37
N GLU A 742 -22.61 10.26 -21.46
CA GLU A 742 -22.34 11.72 -21.47
C GLU A 742 -23.29 12.46 -20.51
N ARG A 743 -24.56 12.04 -20.41
CA ARG A 743 -25.49 12.62 -19.40
C ARG A 743 -25.05 12.31 -17.97
N ALA A 744 -24.70 11.06 -17.67
CA ALA A 744 -24.24 10.67 -16.34
C ALA A 744 -22.94 11.39 -15.94
N LEU A 745 -21.99 11.54 -16.88
CA LEU A 745 -20.74 12.27 -16.64
C LEU A 745 -20.99 13.77 -16.42
N ALA A 746 -21.92 14.39 -17.16
CA ALA A 746 -22.29 15.79 -16.96
C ALA A 746 -22.98 15.99 -15.60
N ASP A 747 -23.97 15.17 -15.29
CA ASP A 747 -24.69 15.20 -14.01
C ASP A 747 -23.74 15.01 -12.82
N PHE A 748 -22.83 14.03 -12.87
CA PHE A 748 -21.86 13.81 -11.81
C PHE A 748 -20.91 15.00 -11.63
N ARG A 749 -20.39 15.56 -12.73
CA ARG A 749 -19.55 16.74 -12.67
C ARG A 749 -20.29 17.93 -12.05
N ASP A 750 -21.49 18.23 -12.53
CA ASP A 750 -22.27 19.41 -12.10
C ASP A 750 -22.69 19.30 -10.63
N THR A 751 -22.92 18.07 -10.15
CA THR A 751 -23.20 17.80 -8.73
C THR A 751 -21.96 17.96 -7.85
N TRP A 752 -20.79 17.49 -8.30
CA TRP A 752 -19.62 17.32 -7.43
C TRP A 752 -18.42 18.21 -7.77
N MET A 753 -18.55 19.15 -8.71
CA MET A 753 -17.45 20.02 -9.13
C MET A 753 -16.85 20.89 -8.02
N HIS A 754 -17.55 21.08 -6.92
CA HIS A 754 -17.10 21.84 -5.75
C HIS A 754 -16.49 20.96 -4.65
N ASP A 755 -16.55 19.64 -4.79
CA ASP A 755 -15.91 18.69 -3.87
C ASP A 755 -14.66 18.09 -4.55
N HIS A 756 -13.49 18.54 -4.09
CA HIS A 756 -12.22 18.17 -4.71
C HIS A 756 -11.86 16.66 -4.53
N VAL A 757 -12.44 15.97 -3.55
CA VAL A 757 -12.25 14.54 -3.36
C VAL A 757 -13.18 13.74 -4.28
N VAL A 758 -14.47 14.05 -4.28
CA VAL A 758 -15.46 13.29 -5.02
C VAL A 758 -15.29 13.42 -6.54
N ILE A 759 -14.91 14.63 -7.02
CA ILE A 759 -14.71 14.87 -8.46
C ILE A 759 -13.58 14.03 -9.08
N ASP A 760 -12.68 13.46 -8.26
CA ASP A 760 -11.66 12.53 -8.74
C ASP A 760 -12.26 11.26 -9.35
N THR A 761 -13.43 10.83 -8.87
CA THR A 761 -14.18 9.71 -9.47
C THR A 761 -14.60 10.02 -10.92
N TRP A 762 -14.97 11.27 -11.22
CA TRP A 762 -15.33 11.70 -12.57
C TRP A 762 -14.14 11.67 -13.55
N PHE A 763 -12.95 12.08 -13.08
CA PHE A 763 -11.72 11.96 -13.85
C PHE A 763 -11.37 10.49 -14.11
N ALA A 764 -11.40 9.66 -13.06
CA ALA A 764 -11.05 8.25 -13.13
C ALA A 764 -11.99 7.44 -14.05
N ALA A 765 -13.30 7.69 -13.99
CA ALA A 765 -14.28 7.00 -14.84
C ALA A 765 -14.01 7.24 -16.33
N GLN A 766 -13.60 8.46 -16.71
CA GLN A 766 -13.25 8.78 -18.10
C GLN A 766 -11.89 8.21 -18.51
N ALA A 767 -10.89 8.28 -17.62
CA ALA A 767 -9.54 7.78 -17.87
C ALA A 767 -9.50 6.26 -18.07
N GLN A 768 -10.34 5.52 -17.35
CA GLN A 768 -10.41 4.06 -17.40
C GLN A 768 -11.28 3.52 -18.55
N SER A 769 -11.97 4.37 -19.31
CA SER A 769 -12.79 3.92 -20.43
C SER A 769 -11.91 3.26 -21.51
N PRO A 770 -12.19 1.99 -21.93
CA PRO A 770 -11.36 1.29 -22.92
C PRO A 770 -11.58 1.77 -24.36
N ARG A 771 -12.36 2.80 -24.60
CA ARG A 771 -12.77 3.32 -25.91
C ARG A 771 -11.63 4.00 -26.64
N ALA A 772 -11.62 3.91 -27.97
CA ALA A 772 -10.55 4.43 -28.83
C ALA A 772 -10.26 5.94 -28.66
N GLY A 773 -11.23 6.76 -28.26
CA GLY A 773 -11.06 8.21 -28.04
C GLY A 773 -10.52 8.61 -26.66
N THR A 774 -10.27 7.67 -25.75
CA THR A 774 -9.98 7.98 -24.35
C THR A 774 -8.69 8.76 -24.16
N LEU A 775 -7.62 8.44 -24.86
CA LEU A 775 -6.37 9.22 -24.77
C LEU A 775 -6.62 10.69 -25.09
N LYS A 776 -7.29 10.99 -26.20
CA LYS A 776 -7.63 12.37 -26.58
C LYS A 776 -8.50 13.09 -25.53
N ARG A 777 -9.41 12.34 -24.89
CA ARG A 777 -10.23 12.87 -23.78
C ARG A 777 -9.36 13.17 -22.56
N VAL A 778 -8.45 12.28 -22.19
CA VAL A 778 -7.50 12.48 -21.07
C VAL A 778 -6.60 13.69 -21.32
N GLU A 779 -6.06 13.85 -22.52
CA GLU A 779 -5.28 15.03 -22.91
C GLU A 779 -6.09 16.33 -22.80
N ALA A 780 -7.38 16.31 -23.12
CA ALA A 780 -8.24 17.47 -22.93
C ALA A 780 -8.50 17.74 -21.43
N LEU A 781 -8.65 16.69 -20.62
CA LEU A 781 -8.91 16.79 -19.19
C LEU A 781 -7.69 17.30 -18.40
N THR A 782 -6.45 17.11 -18.88
CA THR A 782 -5.27 17.74 -18.24
C THR A 782 -5.29 19.28 -18.32
N ARG A 783 -6.12 19.85 -19.19
CA ARG A 783 -6.32 21.30 -19.34
C ARG A 783 -7.65 21.80 -18.76
N HIS A 784 -8.40 20.89 -18.10
CA HIS A 784 -9.69 21.25 -17.51
C HIS A 784 -9.49 22.08 -16.23
N PRO A 785 -10.30 23.11 -15.94
CA PRO A 785 -10.15 23.97 -14.75
C PRO A 785 -10.15 23.21 -13.40
N LEU A 786 -10.80 22.06 -13.34
CA LEU A 786 -10.83 21.21 -12.13
C LEU A 786 -9.58 20.31 -11.98
N PHE A 787 -8.66 20.33 -12.95
CA PHE A 787 -7.42 19.56 -12.89
C PHE A 787 -6.23 20.45 -12.53
N ALA A 788 -5.38 20.01 -11.62
CA ALA A 788 -4.12 20.65 -11.30
C ALA A 788 -3.01 19.61 -11.23
N LEU A 789 -1.93 19.82 -12.00
CA LEU A 789 -0.77 18.92 -12.00
C LEU A 789 0.01 18.94 -10.66
N THR A 790 -0.17 20.02 -9.88
CA THR A 790 0.42 20.18 -8.54
C THR A 790 -0.33 19.40 -7.44
N ALA A 791 -1.55 18.91 -7.72
CA ALA A 791 -2.37 18.17 -6.78
C ALA A 791 -2.19 16.64 -6.99
N PRO A 792 -1.54 15.91 -6.06
CA PRO A 792 -1.24 14.48 -6.24
C PRO A 792 -2.49 13.63 -6.51
N ASN A 793 -3.61 13.91 -5.86
CA ASN A 793 -4.84 13.16 -6.06
C ASN A 793 -5.40 13.33 -7.48
N LYS A 794 -5.35 14.54 -8.06
CA LYS A 794 -5.75 14.79 -9.46
C LYS A 794 -4.88 14.02 -10.44
N VAL A 795 -3.56 14.02 -10.21
CA VAL A 795 -2.60 13.26 -11.03
C VAL A 795 -2.92 11.76 -10.98
N ARG A 796 -3.17 11.22 -9.78
CA ARG A 796 -3.56 9.80 -9.62
C ARG A 796 -4.88 9.48 -10.30
N ALA A 797 -5.90 10.35 -10.13
CA ALA A 797 -7.24 10.12 -10.65
C ALA A 797 -7.34 10.20 -12.18
N LEU A 798 -6.51 11.01 -12.84
CA LEU A 798 -6.54 11.16 -14.29
C LEU A 798 -5.37 10.42 -14.97
N ILE A 799 -4.14 10.83 -14.70
CA ILE A 799 -2.95 10.30 -15.39
C ILE A 799 -2.65 8.89 -14.90
N GLY A 800 -2.65 8.69 -13.59
CA GLY A 800 -2.43 7.37 -12.97
C GLY A 800 -3.49 6.35 -13.38
N ALA A 801 -4.77 6.74 -13.32
CA ALA A 801 -5.88 5.88 -13.73
C ALA A 801 -5.81 5.50 -15.22
N PHE A 802 -5.44 6.43 -16.10
CA PHE A 802 -5.21 6.14 -17.52
C PHE A 802 -4.05 5.15 -17.73
N ALA A 803 -2.92 5.41 -17.11
CA ALA A 803 -1.71 4.65 -17.37
C ALA A 803 -1.71 3.25 -16.72
N ALA A 804 -2.24 3.13 -15.50
CA ALA A 804 -2.21 1.88 -14.74
C ALA A 804 -3.49 1.04 -14.87
N ALA A 805 -4.68 1.67 -14.99
CA ALA A 805 -5.96 0.98 -14.99
C ALA A 805 -6.63 0.88 -16.38
N ASN A 806 -6.00 1.40 -17.45
CA ASN A 806 -6.48 1.26 -18.81
C ASN A 806 -5.45 0.63 -19.74
N PRO A 807 -5.14 -0.68 -19.59
CA PRO A 807 -4.09 -1.34 -20.34
C PRO A 807 -4.28 -1.29 -21.87
N VAL A 808 -5.53 -1.22 -22.35
CA VAL A 808 -5.84 -1.16 -23.79
C VAL A 808 -5.41 0.17 -24.40
N GLN A 809 -5.76 1.28 -23.75
CA GLN A 809 -5.50 2.61 -24.30
C GLN A 809 -4.09 3.12 -23.95
N PHE A 810 -3.55 2.73 -22.82
CA PHE A 810 -2.15 3.00 -22.49
C PHE A 810 -1.19 2.27 -23.42
N ASN A 811 -1.41 0.97 -23.66
CA ASN A 811 -0.59 0.17 -24.56
C ASN A 811 -1.14 0.17 -26.02
N ARG A 812 -1.53 1.31 -26.54
CA ARG A 812 -1.97 1.46 -27.93
C ARG A 812 -0.87 1.03 -28.90
N PRO A 813 -1.22 0.42 -30.06
CA PRO A 813 -0.22 -0.04 -31.03
C PRO A 813 0.59 1.07 -31.69
N ASP A 814 0.12 2.33 -31.63
CA ASP A 814 0.81 3.52 -32.12
C ASP A 814 1.82 4.12 -31.12
N GLY A 815 1.82 3.65 -29.85
CA GLY A 815 2.69 4.13 -28.77
C GLY A 815 2.29 5.49 -28.19
N ALA A 816 1.19 6.09 -28.60
CA ALA A 816 0.78 7.42 -28.14
C ALA A 816 0.53 7.50 -26.63
N GLY A 817 0.03 6.42 -26.01
CA GLY A 817 -0.13 6.35 -24.54
C GLY A 817 1.19 6.47 -23.80
N TYR A 818 2.26 5.88 -24.32
CA TYR A 818 3.60 5.97 -23.73
C TYR A 818 4.18 7.39 -23.86
N ALA A 819 4.05 8.00 -25.05
CA ALA A 819 4.50 9.36 -25.27
C ALA A 819 3.81 10.36 -24.35
N PHE A 820 2.49 10.24 -24.19
CA PHE A 820 1.71 11.05 -23.24
C PHE A 820 2.25 10.92 -21.81
N LEU A 821 2.45 9.70 -21.31
CA LEU A 821 2.92 9.52 -19.93
C LEU A 821 4.32 10.10 -19.73
N ILE A 822 5.25 9.92 -20.68
CA ILE A 822 6.59 10.50 -20.57
C ILE A 822 6.55 12.04 -20.51
N GLU A 823 5.67 12.68 -21.29
CA GLU A 823 5.49 14.14 -21.22
C GLU A 823 5.02 14.57 -19.83
N GLN A 824 4.03 13.87 -19.25
CA GLN A 824 3.53 14.17 -17.92
C GLN A 824 4.59 13.93 -16.83
N VAL A 825 5.34 12.83 -16.91
CA VAL A 825 6.45 12.54 -16.00
C VAL A 825 7.50 13.64 -16.01
N LEU A 826 7.92 14.12 -17.18
CA LEU A 826 8.89 15.21 -17.30
C LEU A 826 8.38 16.54 -16.72
N ALA A 827 7.09 16.80 -16.81
CA ALA A 827 6.48 17.99 -16.20
C ALA A 827 6.42 17.86 -14.68
N LEU A 828 6.01 16.68 -14.17
CA LEU A 828 5.93 16.38 -12.74
C LEU A 828 7.30 16.36 -12.06
N ASP A 829 8.33 15.80 -12.69
CA ASP A 829 9.67 15.63 -12.13
C ASP A 829 10.30 16.96 -11.67
N ARG A 830 9.93 18.07 -12.31
CA ARG A 830 10.39 19.42 -11.95
C ARG A 830 9.75 19.98 -10.68
N MET A 831 8.62 19.42 -10.25
CA MET A 831 7.81 19.92 -9.14
C MET A 831 7.74 18.93 -8.00
N ASN A 832 7.40 17.68 -8.32
CA ASN A 832 7.19 16.59 -7.38
C ASN A 832 7.80 15.29 -7.92
N PRO A 833 9.11 15.06 -7.69
CA PRO A 833 9.83 13.88 -8.18
C PRO A 833 9.22 12.55 -7.74
N GLN A 834 8.73 12.47 -6.49
CA GLN A 834 8.11 11.25 -5.95
C GLN A 834 6.88 10.82 -6.76
N ILE A 835 5.99 11.76 -7.09
CA ILE A 835 4.80 11.45 -7.90
C ILE A 835 5.22 11.11 -9.33
N ALA A 836 6.21 11.81 -9.91
CA ALA A 836 6.74 11.51 -11.23
C ALA A 836 7.28 10.06 -11.34
N ALA A 837 8.10 9.65 -10.38
CA ALA A 837 8.67 8.29 -10.33
C ALA A 837 7.57 7.22 -10.17
N ARG A 838 6.56 7.46 -9.33
CA ARG A 838 5.42 6.54 -9.16
C ARG A 838 4.62 6.33 -10.44
N MET A 839 4.46 7.36 -11.29
CA MET A 839 3.76 7.22 -12.58
C MET A 839 4.48 6.23 -13.52
N LEU A 840 5.80 6.09 -13.44
CA LEU A 840 6.57 5.13 -14.23
C LEU A 840 6.23 3.68 -13.90
N GLY A 841 5.62 3.38 -12.76
CA GLY A 841 5.10 2.05 -12.42
C GLY A 841 4.17 1.45 -13.48
N ALA A 842 3.53 2.27 -14.33
CA ALA A 842 2.75 1.81 -15.47
C ALA A 842 3.57 1.02 -16.51
N PHE A 843 4.89 1.22 -16.56
CA PHE A 843 5.79 0.48 -17.44
C PHE A 843 6.36 -0.81 -16.82
N ARG A 844 6.02 -1.19 -15.59
CA ARG A 844 6.64 -2.33 -14.89
C ARG A 844 6.67 -3.64 -15.70
N SER A 845 5.64 -3.89 -16.52
CA SER A 845 5.49 -5.10 -17.35
C SER A 845 5.84 -4.91 -18.84
N TRP A 846 6.46 -3.79 -19.23
CA TRP A 846 6.70 -3.46 -20.66
C TRP A 846 7.45 -4.53 -21.44
N ARG A 847 8.30 -5.32 -20.78
CA ARG A 847 9.13 -6.37 -21.42
C ARG A 847 8.32 -7.58 -21.85
N THR A 848 7.19 -7.83 -21.21
CA THR A 848 6.30 -8.96 -21.52
C THR A 848 5.43 -8.70 -22.74
N LEU A 849 5.30 -7.44 -23.18
CA LEU A 849 4.47 -7.03 -24.30
C LEU A 849 4.95 -7.65 -25.63
N GLU A 850 4.05 -7.75 -26.60
CA GLU A 850 4.38 -8.16 -27.96
C GLU A 850 5.40 -7.21 -28.59
N THR A 851 6.10 -7.67 -29.63
CA THR A 851 7.32 -7.04 -30.15
C THR A 851 7.13 -5.57 -30.55
N GLY A 852 5.99 -5.20 -31.15
CA GLY A 852 5.72 -3.82 -31.60
C GLY A 852 5.59 -2.87 -30.41
N ARG A 853 4.67 -3.18 -29.47
CA ARG A 853 4.44 -2.37 -28.26
C ARG A 853 5.67 -2.34 -27.37
N ARG A 854 6.34 -3.46 -27.19
CA ARG A 854 7.60 -3.55 -26.43
C ARG A 854 8.68 -2.61 -26.99
N GLY A 855 8.83 -2.56 -28.32
CA GLY A 855 9.78 -1.66 -28.98
C GLY A 855 9.44 -0.19 -28.75
N LEU A 856 8.17 0.18 -28.83
CA LEU A 856 7.68 1.54 -28.58
C LEU A 856 7.84 1.96 -27.11
N ALA A 857 7.52 1.08 -26.15
CA ALA A 857 7.70 1.32 -24.72
C ALA A 857 9.20 1.52 -24.40
N ARG A 858 10.08 0.68 -24.92
CA ARG A 858 11.54 0.83 -24.77
C ARG A 858 12.03 2.17 -25.31
N LYS A 859 11.55 2.58 -26.49
CA LYS A 859 11.93 3.86 -27.10
C LYS A 859 11.51 5.05 -26.21
N ALA A 860 10.30 4.99 -25.65
CA ALA A 860 9.79 6.02 -24.74
C ALA A 860 10.63 6.11 -23.44
N LEU A 861 10.96 4.98 -22.81
CA LEU A 861 11.83 4.93 -21.63
C LEU A 861 13.25 5.42 -21.96
N GLN A 862 13.82 5.07 -23.12
CA GLN A 862 15.11 5.57 -23.56
C GLN A 862 15.11 7.08 -23.83
N GLN A 863 14.01 7.64 -24.33
CA GLN A 863 13.84 9.08 -24.48
C GLN A 863 13.86 9.77 -23.11
N LEU A 864 13.13 9.25 -22.12
CA LEU A 864 13.15 9.76 -20.75
C LEU A 864 14.55 9.70 -20.15
N ALA A 865 15.24 8.55 -20.23
CA ALA A 865 16.57 8.36 -19.67
C ALA A 865 17.63 9.32 -20.25
N ARG A 866 17.42 9.83 -21.48
CA ARG A 866 18.30 10.83 -22.13
C ARG A 866 17.96 12.27 -21.75
N SER A 867 16.88 12.49 -21.04
CA SER A 867 16.48 13.85 -20.63
C SER A 867 17.48 14.42 -19.62
N LYS A 868 17.76 15.71 -19.74
CA LYS A 868 18.68 16.40 -18.83
C LYS A 868 17.98 16.74 -17.52
N ASN A 869 18.73 16.74 -16.43
CA ASN A 869 18.30 17.19 -15.11
C ASN A 869 17.11 16.38 -14.54
N LEU A 870 17.09 15.05 -14.76
CA LEU A 870 16.18 14.16 -14.05
C LEU A 870 16.51 14.14 -12.55
N SER A 871 15.48 14.08 -11.71
CA SER A 871 15.64 13.81 -10.28
C SER A 871 16.28 12.44 -10.02
N SER A 872 16.82 12.23 -8.83
CA SER A 872 17.27 10.91 -8.35
C SER A 872 16.16 9.86 -8.45
N ASP A 873 14.94 10.24 -8.10
CA ASP A 873 13.73 9.39 -8.12
C ASP A 873 13.45 8.82 -9.52
N VAL A 874 13.27 9.70 -10.49
CA VAL A 874 12.98 9.30 -11.88
C VAL A 874 14.18 8.62 -12.53
N HIS A 875 15.40 9.11 -12.25
CA HIS A 875 16.63 8.53 -12.78
C HIS A 875 16.80 7.06 -12.36
N GLU A 876 16.62 6.75 -11.06
CA GLU A 876 16.76 5.38 -10.56
C GLU A 876 15.76 4.43 -11.22
N ILE A 877 14.47 4.82 -11.26
CA ILE A 877 13.42 3.97 -11.83
C ILE A 877 13.63 3.71 -13.31
N VAL A 878 13.91 4.75 -14.12
CA VAL A 878 14.08 4.57 -15.57
C VAL A 878 15.35 3.79 -15.91
N SER A 879 16.44 3.99 -15.16
CA SER A 879 17.69 3.26 -15.33
C SER A 879 17.49 1.77 -15.06
N LYS A 880 16.90 1.41 -13.90
CA LYS A 880 16.58 0.01 -13.55
C LYS A 880 15.64 -0.64 -14.57
N MET A 881 14.65 0.09 -15.10
CA MET A 881 13.77 -0.43 -16.14
C MET A 881 14.49 -0.77 -17.45
N LEU A 882 15.61 -0.13 -17.75
CA LEU A 882 16.37 -0.32 -19.00
C LEU A 882 17.54 -1.29 -18.86
N GLU A 883 18.12 -1.43 -17.65
CA GLU A 883 19.35 -2.23 -17.39
C GLU A 883 19.13 -3.74 -17.47
N ALA A 884 18.01 -4.28 -17.14
CA ALA A 884 17.76 -5.72 -17.01
C ALA A 884 17.51 -6.46 -18.32
#